data_09f1167a25f3d7ef2993c52a496a5d1b
#
_entry.id   09f1167a25f3d7ef2993c52a496a5d1b
#
_cell.length_a   1.000
_cell.length_b   1.000
_cell.length_c   1.000
_cell.angle_alpha   90.00
_cell.angle_beta   90.00
_cell.angle_gamma   90.00
#
_symmetry.space_group_name_H-M   'P 1'
#
loop_
_entity.id
_entity.type
_entity.pdbx_description
1 polymer ?
#
loop_
_entity_poly.entity_id
_entity_poly.type
_entity_poly.pdbx_seq_one_letter_code
_entity_poly.pdbx_strand_id
1 'polypeptide(L)'
;MFNKFIQLLSLFLIPLIAEAQTSTIRGTVTSKTNGEAVLFALVYLEGTSMGVQSDINGFYSLTKIPSGTYTLVAQQGSFLATKQTLTIKAGVIANYNIILQPRVMREVIISAKRQEEKENPGVAKSTMDSKDINRVVAIGGVADIAQSVQVLPGVVSTGDQGGQLYIRGGTPVQNKVLLDGMIIYNPFHSIGLFSVFDTDIVKNLDVYTGGFNADYGGRISSIMDITTRDGNKKHLGGKVTVSPFGAKLMLEGPLRRFDSLQTRAAISYVFSAKNSFLRETSKIFYGYIDRNGLPFNFSDYYGKIAVNGSSGNKLNVFGFSFNDTVARYKGSADLKWKSLGFGSNFQVVPANSTTLIKGNFAYSKYNIGMREDYYSERNSAVNGFNLGLNFTYFHRKNVVNYGIEVLGFKTDFNFENAVRRTITQVENTTELGCYIKYKWISGNFGGKKDSTTNRTLILEPGFRLQYYATLSNISPEPRLGFKYNINNHFRLKGATGIYSQNLLSATSDRDVVNLFYGFLSGSDNLPSTFTDENGKTYDISHKLQKANHYIFGFEWNPIDSIQKWGDITINIEGYLKDFSQLTNLNRNKLYEDDQAHANKPDLFKKDFIIETGKAYGIDFLIKYEYKDFYFWGVYSLGFVKRWDGLQTYRPNFDRRHNINLVTSYNFGKYKSWEIDLRWNLGTGFPFTPTAGFYENLSFDNITTDYTTQNGQLGVLYGKLNSHQLPAYARLDATIKKKFEFSESNKLEVALGVTNAYNRQNVFYFDRISYKRVDQLPIMPSLSMNWSF
;
A
#
# COMPACT_ATOMS: atom_id res chain seq x y z
N MET A 1 24.53 -0.83 29.17
CA MET A 1 24.09 -0.75 27.76
C MET A 1 23.56 0.65 27.40
N PHE A 2 22.72 1.26 28.17
CA PHE A 2 22.13 2.59 27.95
C PHE A 2 23.16 3.73 27.73
N ASN A 3 24.24 3.75 28.50
CA ASN A 3 25.31 4.76 28.34
C ASN A 3 26.11 4.61 27.02
N LYS A 4 26.26 3.40 26.48
CA LYS A 4 26.89 3.18 25.17
C LYS A 4 25.98 3.61 24.03
N PHE A 5 24.66 3.54 24.24
CA PHE A 5 23.67 4.00 23.27
C PHE A 5 23.64 5.52 23.16
N ILE A 6 23.76 6.23 24.30
CA ILE A 6 23.85 7.70 24.33
C ILE A 6 25.16 8.19 23.69
N GLN A 7 26.27 7.48 23.86
CA GLN A 7 27.53 7.79 23.18
C GLN A 7 27.49 7.52 21.68
N LEU A 8 26.77 6.51 21.22
CA LEU A 8 26.52 6.35 19.79
C LEU A 8 25.59 7.43 19.20
N LEU A 9 24.61 7.87 19.96
CA LEU A 9 23.71 8.96 19.57
C LEU A 9 24.44 10.31 19.46
N SER A 10 25.43 10.54 20.32
CA SER A 10 26.26 11.75 20.26
C SER A 10 27.21 11.79 19.06
N LEU A 11 27.57 10.63 18.51
CA LEU A 11 28.39 10.54 17.28
C LEU A 11 27.63 10.98 16.01
N PHE A 12 26.29 10.99 16.05
CA PHE A 12 25.44 11.47 14.95
C PHE A 12 25.27 13.02 14.90
N LEU A 13 25.78 13.72 15.90
CA LEU A 13 25.89 15.19 15.91
C LEU A 13 27.22 15.63 15.29
N ILE A 14 27.48 15.24 14.04
CA ILE A 14 28.70 15.64 13.29
C ILE A 14 28.65 17.13 12.98
N PRO A 15 29.76 17.84 13.17
CA PRO A 15 29.85 19.30 13.10
C PRO A 15 29.60 19.84 11.68
N LEU A 16 28.79 20.87 11.60
CA LEU A 16 28.66 21.75 10.46
C LEU A 16 30.01 22.38 10.13
N ILE A 17 30.72 21.85 9.18
CA ILE A 17 31.89 22.52 8.60
C ILE A 17 31.38 23.72 7.82
N ALA A 18 31.79 24.89 8.23
CA ALA A 18 31.49 26.15 7.58
C ALA A 18 32.05 26.17 6.14
N GLU A 19 31.18 25.96 5.14
CA GLU A 19 31.53 26.23 3.74
C GLU A 19 31.09 27.63 3.36
N ALA A 20 32.06 28.42 2.95
CA ALA A 20 31.89 29.81 2.58
C ALA A 20 31.00 30.03 1.35
N GLN A 21 30.05 30.97 1.48
CA GLN A 21 29.47 31.83 0.42
C GLN A 21 28.56 31.20 -0.66
N THR A 22 27.97 30.03 -0.46
CA THR A 22 26.93 29.55 -1.37
C THR A 22 25.53 29.80 -0.79
N SER A 23 24.57 30.10 -1.67
CA SER A 23 23.21 30.45 -1.29
C SER A 23 22.24 29.31 -1.56
N THR A 24 21.06 29.39 -0.96
CA THR A 24 19.97 28.43 -1.16
C THR A 24 18.69 29.16 -1.55
N ILE A 25 17.99 28.65 -2.57
CA ILE A 25 16.61 29.03 -2.89
C ILE A 25 15.74 27.87 -2.48
N ARG A 26 14.71 28.16 -1.70
CA ARG A 26 13.72 27.14 -1.30
C ARG A 26 12.32 27.75 -1.24
N GLY A 27 11.31 26.91 -1.22
CA GLY A 27 9.93 27.39 -1.17
C GLY A 27 8.95 26.28 -1.46
N THR A 28 7.71 26.66 -1.72
CA THR A 28 6.63 25.75 -2.07
C THR A 28 6.08 26.07 -3.46
N VAL A 29 5.73 25.02 -4.18
CA VAL A 29 5.02 25.13 -5.47
C VAL A 29 3.55 24.82 -5.21
N THR A 30 2.65 25.76 -5.54
CA THR A 30 1.21 25.65 -5.31
C THR A 30 0.40 25.90 -6.59
N SER A 31 -0.80 25.34 -6.65
CA SER A 31 -1.75 25.55 -7.75
C SER A 31 -2.50 26.89 -7.58
N LYS A 32 -2.64 27.64 -8.68
CA LYS A 32 -3.45 28.87 -8.70
C LYS A 32 -4.94 28.59 -8.48
N THR A 33 -5.44 27.42 -8.85
CA THR A 33 -6.88 27.11 -8.81
C THR A 33 -7.39 26.91 -7.40
N ASN A 34 -6.74 26.00 -6.64
CA ASN A 34 -7.21 25.58 -5.31
C ASN A 34 -6.21 25.83 -4.18
N GLY A 35 -5.00 26.34 -4.49
CA GLY A 35 -3.94 26.58 -3.52
C GLY A 35 -3.27 25.33 -2.98
N GLU A 36 -3.58 24.15 -3.53
CA GLU A 36 -2.93 22.90 -3.13
C GLU A 36 -1.48 22.82 -3.60
N ALA A 37 -0.69 22.07 -2.88
CA ALA A 37 0.71 21.80 -3.24
C ALA A 37 0.80 21.02 -4.55
N VAL A 38 1.66 21.49 -5.47
CA VAL A 38 1.97 20.81 -6.72
C VAL A 38 3.13 19.85 -6.48
N LEU A 39 2.84 18.56 -6.59
CA LEU A 39 3.81 17.49 -6.42
C LEU A 39 4.75 17.42 -7.61
N PHE A 40 6.00 17.10 -7.33
CA PHE A 40 7.02 16.75 -8.34
C PHE A 40 7.19 17.82 -9.43
N ALA A 41 6.93 19.08 -9.10
CA ALA A 41 7.24 20.20 -9.99
C ALA A 41 8.76 20.32 -10.13
N LEU A 42 9.27 20.33 -11.36
CA LEU A 42 10.68 20.58 -11.63
C LEU A 42 10.96 22.08 -11.48
N VAL A 43 11.84 22.41 -10.54
CA VAL A 43 12.30 23.78 -10.28
C VAL A 43 13.79 23.86 -10.58
N TYR A 44 14.20 24.73 -11.51
CA TYR A 44 15.59 24.82 -11.97
C TYR A 44 15.98 26.23 -12.34
N LEU A 45 17.29 26.49 -12.38
CA LEU A 45 17.86 27.74 -12.86
C LEU A 45 18.20 27.61 -14.33
N GLU A 46 17.58 28.42 -15.18
CA GLU A 46 17.72 28.38 -16.62
C GLU A 46 19.18 28.63 -17.05
N GLY A 47 19.68 27.86 -18.00
CA GLY A 47 21.06 27.90 -18.45
C GLY A 47 22.09 27.27 -17.53
N THR A 48 21.66 26.64 -16.43
CA THR A 48 22.53 25.92 -15.47
C THR A 48 22.15 24.45 -15.37
N SER A 49 22.99 23.69 -14.69
CA SER A 49 22.70 22.28 -14.32
C SER A 49 22.03 22.15 -12.95
N MET A 50 21.52 23.24 -12.38
CA MET A 50 20.94 23.26 -11.03
C MET A 50 19.42 23.13 -11.13
N GLY A 51 18.88 22.03 -10.66
CA GLY A 51 17.45 21.75 -10.62
C GLY A 51 17.12 20.75 -9.53
N VAL A 52 15.87 20.80 -9.06
CA VAL A 52 15.32 19.89 -8.05
C VAL A 52 13.82 19.71 -8.28
N GLN A 53 13.27 18.60 -7.87
CA GLN A 53 11.83 18.41 -7.85
C GLN A 53 11.23 18.80 -6.50
N SER A 54 10.01 19.33 -6.53
CA SER A 54 9.24 19.53 -5.31
C SER A 54 8.78 18.18 -4.74
N ASP A 55 8.74 18.08 -3.43
CA ASP A 55 8.25 16.89 -2.73
C ASP A 55 6.70 16.79 -2.78
N ILE A 56 6.15 15.80 -2.12
CA ILE A 56 4.70 15.57 -2.03
C ILE A 56 3.94 16.75 -1.38
N ASN A 57 4.59 17.60 -0.61
CA ASN A 57 4.05 18.82 -0.03
C ASN A 57 4.34 20.06 -0.89
N GLY A 58 4.88 19.88 -2.10
CA GLY A 58 5.26 20.96 -2.99
C GLY A 58 6.55 21.69 -2.57
N PHE A 59 7.25 21.23 -1.54
CA PHE A 59 8.47 21.87 -1.06
C PHE A 59 9.66 21.55 -1.98
N TYR A 60 10.48 22.57 -2.28
CA TYR A 60 11.72 22.41 -3.03
C TYR A 60 12.86 23.16 -2.34
N SER A 61 14.10 22.72 -2.57
CA SER A 61 15.31 23.37 -2.04
C SER A 61 16.49 23.20 -3.01
N LEU A 62 16.89 24.28 -3.64
CA LEU A 62 18.08 24.40 -4.48
C LEU A 62 19.21 24.97 -3.62
N THR A 63 20.25 24.18 -3.37
CA THR A 63 21.36 24.52 -2.47
C THR A 63 22.66 24.75 -3.23
N LYS A 64 23.60 25.46 -2.61
CA LYS A 64 24.95 25.77 -3.16
C LYS A 64 24.92 26.52 -4.48
N ILE A 65 24.06 27.52 -4.55
CA ILE A 65 23.95 28.42 -5.71
C ILE A 65 24.99 29.52 -5.55
N PRO A 66 25.86 29.76 -6.53
CA PRO A 66 26.74 30.94 -6.53
C PRO A 66 25.93 32.24 -6.55
N SER A 67 26.49 33.32 -6.05
CA SER A 67 25.86 34.65 -6.17
C SER A 67 25.77 35.06 -7.63
N GLY A 68 24.66 35.66 -8.02
CA GLY A 68 24.41 36.07 -9.40
C GLY A 68 22.92 36.27 -9.68
N THR A 69 22.61 36.68 -10.91
CA THR A 69 21.24 36.82 -11.40
C THR A 69 20.88 35.64 -12.23
N TYR A 70 19.78 34.96 -11.89
CA TYR A 70 19.30 33.75 -12.51
C TYR A 70 17.81 33.83 -12.83
N THR A 71 17.40 33.11 -13.87
CA THR A 71 15.99 32.89 -14.14
C THR A 71 15.57 31.55 -13.51
N LEU A 72 14.78 31.62 -12.45
CA LEU A 72 14.15 30.46 -11.83
C LEU A 72 12.95 30.03 -12.68
N VAL A 73 12.94 28.77 -13.08
CA VAL A 73 11.86 28.16 -13.85
C VAL A 73 11.22 27.07 -13.03
N ALA A 74 9.90 27.09 -12.96
CA ALA A 74 9.14 25.99 -12.38
C ALA A 74 8.15 25.44 -13.41
N GLN A 75 8.13 24.14 -13.58
CA GLN A 75 7.24 23.47 -14.51
C GLN A 75 6.74 22.14 -13.96
N GLN A 76 5.50 21.80 -14.28
CA GLN A 76 4.90 20.50 -14.03
C GLN A 76 3.85 20.25 -15.13
N GLY A 77 3.72 19.02 -15.58
CA GLY A 77 2.99 18.68 -16.80
C GLY A 77 1.55 19.17 -16.90
N SER A 78 0.85 19.30 -15.78
CA SER A 78 -0.53 19.82 -15.72
C SER A 78 -0.61 21.33 -15.62
N PHE A 79 0.54 22.05 -15.61
CA PHE A 79 0.62 23.48 -15.35
C PHE A 79 1.45 24.21 -16.41
N LEU A 80 1.19 25.49 -16.56
CA LEU A 80 2.03 26.38 -17.37
C LEU A 80 3.35 26.58 -16.64
N ALA A 81 4.46 26.54 -17.39
CA ALA A 81 5.76 26.87 -16.83
C ALA A 81 5.80 28.35 -16.42
N THR A 82 6.30 28.59 -15.23
CA THR A 82 6.48 29.96 -14.68
C THR A 82 7.96 30.27 -14.66
N LYS A 83 8.34 31.47 -15.15
CA LYS A 83 9.72 31.95 -15.14
C LYS A 83 9.80 33.23 -14.31
N GLN A 84 10.84 33.35 -13.50
CA GLN A 84 11.09 34.58 -12.75
C GLN A 84 12.58 34.81 -12.55
N THR A 85 13.01 36.04 -12.81
CA THR A 85 14.40 36.47 -12.61
C THR A 85 14.62 36.88 -11.16
N LEU A 86 15.69 36.33 -10.56
CA LEU A 86 16.08 36.53 -9.15
C LEU A 86 17.54 36.88 -9.06
N THR A 87 17.87 37.84 -8.20
CA THR A 87 19.26 38.16 -7.83
C THR A 87 19.57 37.52 -6.50
N ILE A 88 20.55 36.62 -6.48
CA ILE A 88 20.96 35.84 -5.33
C ILE A 88 22.24 36.47 -4.74
N LYS A 89 22.16 36.87 -3.49
CA LYS A 89 23.32 37.35 -2.71
C LYS A 89 24.04 36.14 -2.07
N ALA A 90 25.33 36.24 -1.88
CA ALA A 90 26.13 35.17 -1.26
C ALA A 90 25.71 34.88 0.18
N GLY A 91 25.66 33.58 0.56
CA GLY A 91 25.39 33.14 1.93
C GLY A 91 23.93 33.26 2.38
N VAL A 92 22.99 33.60 1.50
CA VAL A 92 21.59 33.84 1.84
C VAL A 92 20.72 32.59 1.55
N ILE A 93 19.83 32.27 2.48
CA ILE A 93 18.72 31.32 2.23
C ILE A 93 17.48 32.15 1.86
N ALA A 94 17.14 32.17 0.56
CA ALA A 94 15.99 32.90 0.04
C ALA A 94 14.76 31.98 -0.03
N ASN A 95 13.65 32.41 0.59
CA ASN A 95 12.37 31.71 0.46
C ASN A 95 11.61 32.27 -0.74
N TYR A 96 11.29 31.40 -1.70
CA TYR A 96 10.60 31.77 -2.92
C TYR A 96 9.48 30.78 -3.25
N ASN A 97 8.24 31.21 -3.03
CA ASN A 97 7.07 30.38 -3.29
C ASN A 97 6.57 30.62 -4.73
N ILE A 98 6.22 29.53 -5.42
CA ILE A 98 5.83 29.55 -6.82
C ILE A 98 4.37 29.16 -6.96
N ILE A 99 3.61 29.94 -7.72
CA ILE A 99 2.21 29.61 -8.03
C ILE A 99 2.13 29.22 -9.50
N LEU A 100 1.72 27.99 -9.75
CA LEU A 100 1.55 27.47 -11.10
C LEU A 100 0.08 27.57 -11.54
N GLN A 101 -0.13 28.00 -12.77
CA GLN A 101 -1.45 28.07 -13.39
C GLN A 101 -1.72 26.75 -14.15
N PRO A 102 -2.85 26.07 -13.92
CA PRO A 102 -3.20 24.87 -14.69
C PRO A 102 -3.21 25.11 -16.18
N ARG A 103 -2.75 24.12 -16.92
CA ARG A 103 -2.73 24.08 -18.38
C ARG A 103 -3.79 23.13 -18.90
N VAL A 104 -4.53 23.53 -19.91
CA VAL A 104 -5.60 22.69 -20.49
C VAL A 104 -5.07 21.60 -21.44
N MET A 105 -3.77 21.56 -21.76
CA MET A 105 -3.19 20.59 -22.70
C MET A 105 -2.42 19.44 -22.03
N ARG A 106 -2.70 18.20 -22.43
CA ARG A 106 -2.16 16.92 -21.90
C ARG A 106 -0.66 16.67 -22.13
N GLU A 107 -0.08 17.24 -23.17
CA GLU A 107 1.25 16.82 -23.69
C GLU A 107 2.43 17.08 -22.75
N VAL A 108 2.33 18.07 -21.87
CA VAL A 108 3.41 18.45 -20.93
C VAL A 108 3.40 17.62 -19.64
N ILE A 109 2.29 16.95 -19.32
CA ILE A 109 2.17 16.08 -18.14
C ILE A 109 3.15 14.91 -18.21
N ILE A 110 3.29 14.33 -19.38
CA ILE A 110 4.08 13.13 -19.64
C ILE A 110 5.58 13.41 -19.49
N SER A 111 6.06 14.59 -19.90
CA SER A 111 7.49 14.93 -19.80
C SER A 111 7.97 15.12 -18.37
N ALA A 112 7.13 15.67 -17.48
CA ALA A 112 7.47 15.84 -16.06
C ALA A 112 7.48 14.49 -15.31
N LYS A 113 6.53 13.60 -15.60
CA LYS A 113 6.49 12.24 -15.04
C LYS A 113 7.72 11.43 -15.47
N ARG A 114 8.12 11.51 -16.73
CA ARG A 114 9.38 10.91 -17.21
C ARG A 114 10.62 11.45 -16.49
N GLN A 115 10.65 12.75 -16.17
CA GLN A 115 11.79 13.32 -15.44
C GLN A 115 11.84 12.79 -13.99
N GLU A 116 10.70 12.69 -13.33
CA GLU A 116 10.60 12.07 -12.00
C GLU A 116 11.09 10.63 -12.03
N GLU A 117 10.65 9.85 -12.99
CA GLU A 117 11.09 8.47 -13.18
C GLU A 117 12.61 8.37 -13.38
N LYS A 118 13.24 9.34 -14.05
CA LYS A 118 14.72 9.38 -14.23
C LYS A 118 15.47 9.62 -12.92
N GLU A 119 14.93 10.43 -12.02
CA GLU A 119 15.62 10.90 -10.82
C GLU A 119 15.35 10.07 -9.58
N ASN A 120 14.29 9.26 -9.59
CA ASN A 120 13.93 8.41 -8.47
C ASN A 120 14.48 6.99 -8.70
N PRO A 121 15.31 6.43 -7.78
CA PRO A 121 15.79 5.05 -7.90
C PRO A 121 14.63 4.03 -7.87
N GLY A 122 13.51 4.35 -7.24
CA GLY A 122 12.20 3.70 -7.19
C GLY A 122 12.08 2.30 -7.78
N VAL A 123 12.92 1.37 -7.30
CA VAL A 123 12.87 -0.03 -7.72
C VAL A 123 11.65 -0.67 -7.08
N ALA A 124 10.89 -1.44 -7.87
CA ALA A 124 9.67 -2.10 -7.41
C ALA A 124 8.65 -1.13 -6.78
N LYS A 125 8.71 0.15 -7.14
CA LYS A 125 7.77 1.20 -6.74
C LYS A 125 6.77 1.48 -7.85
N SER A 126 5.50 1.49 -7.54
CA SER A 126 4.42 1.99 -8.40
C SER A 126 3.73 3.16 -7.71
N THR A 127 3.65 4.29 -8.39
CA THR A 127 2.94 5.47 -7.92
C THR A 127 1.66 5.65 -8.72
N MET A 128 0.54 5.86 -8.03
CA MET A 128 -0.77 6.14 -8.62
C MET A 128 -1.33 7.44 -8.05
N ASP A 129 -1.76 8.32 -8.92
CA ASP A 129 -2.55 9.49 -8.55
C ASP A 129 -4.06 9.20 -8.63
N SER A 130 -4.89 10.15 -8.21
CA SER A 130 -6.34 10.02 -8.27
C SER A 130 -6.87 9.74 -9.68
N LYS A 131 -6.18 10.22 -10.73
CA LYS A 131 -6.57 10.00 -12.13
C LYS A 131 -6.28 8.56 -12.57
N ASP A 132 -5.12 8.01 -12.20
CA ASP A 132 -4.76 6.62 -12.47
C ASP A 132 -5.75 5.66 -11.79
N ILE A 133 -6.13 5.97 -10.53
CA ILE A 133 -7.11 5.19 -9.76
C ILE A 133 -8.50 5.22 -10.42
N ASN A 134 -8.97 6.38 -10.90
CA ASN A 134 -10.29 6.54 -11.51
C ASN A 134 -10.44 5.87 -12.89
N ARG A 135 -9.34 5.51 -13.57
CA ARG A 135 -9.33 4.76 -14.84
C ARG A 135 -9.52 3.26 -14.65
N VAL A 136 -9.27 2.74 -13.43
CA VAL A 136 -9.45 1.31 -13.15
C VAL A 136 -10.92 1.05 -12.85
N VAL A 137 -11.56 0.23 -13.69
CA VAL A 137 -12.94 -0.20 -13.47
C VAL A 137 -13.03 -0.96 -12.14
N ALA A 138 -13.92 -0.52 -11.27
CA ALA A 138 -14.17 -1.14 -9.98
C ALA A 138 -15.62 -1.61 -9.85
N ILE A 139 -15.84 -2.53 -8.92
CA ILE A 139 -17.16 -3.09 -8.62
C ILE A 139 -18.10 -1.96 -8.21
N GLY A 140 -19.30 -1.92 -8.81
CA GLY A 140 -20.28 -0.87 -8.53
C GLY A 140 -20.08 0.44 -9.31
N GLY A 141 -19.10 0.51 -10.21
CA GLY A 141 -18.86 1.68 -11.06
C GLY A 141 -18.25 2.89 -10.33
N VAL A 142 -17.80 2.71 -9.07
CA VAL A 142 -17.14 3.74 -8.27
C VAL A 142 -15.69 3.33 -8.08
N ALA A 143 -14.75 4.23 -8.38
CA ALA A 143 -13.32 3.95 -8.25
C ALA A 143 -12.95 3.51 -6.82
N ASP A 144 -12.05 2.52 -6.72
CA ASP A 144 -11.64 1.91 -5.45
C ASP A 144 -10.13 1.61 -5.43
N ILE A 145 -9.46 1.90 -4.31
CA ILE A 145 -8.00 1.70 -4.18
C ILE A 145 -7.65 0.21 -4.17
N ALA A 146 -8.43 -0.63 -3.48
CA ALA A 146 -8.16 -2.06 -3.42
C ALA A 146 -8.20 -2.70 -4.81
N GLN A 147 -9.18 -2.30 -5.63
CA GLN A 147 -9.31 -2.74 -7.01
C GLN A 147 -8.16 -2.20 -7.89
N SER A 148 -7.71 -0.97 -7.62
CA SER A 148 -6.62 -0.35 -8.38
C SER A 148 -5.25 -0.96 -8.06
N VAL A 149 -5.00 -1.32 -6.81
CA VAL A 149 -3.73 -1.97 -6.42
C VAL A 149 -3.61 -3.39 -7.00
N GLN A 150 -4.73 -4.08 -7.23
CA GLN A 150 -4.72 -5.42 -7.83
C GLN A 150 -4.16 -5.47 -9.25
N VAL A 151 -4.14 -4.35 -9.98
CA VAL A 151 -3.59 -4.31 -11.34
C VAL A 151 -2.08 -4.02 -11.37
N LEU A 152 -1.44 -3.84 -10.21
CA LEU A 152 0.00 -3.59 -10.11
C LEU A 152 0.83 -4.86 -10.32
N PRO A 153 2.08 -4.72 -10.82
CA PRO A 153 3.00 -5.86 -10.96
C PRO A 153 3.28 -6.56 -9.63
N GLY A 154 3.27 -7.90 -9.65
CA GLY A 154 3.57 -8.72 -8.48
C GLY A 154 2.50 -8.72 -7.39
N VAL A 155 1.34 -8.09 -7.62
CA VAL A 155 0.20 -8.10 -6.71
C VAL A 155 -0.78 -9.19 -7.12
N VAL A 156 -1.10 -10.07 -6.19
CA VAL A 156 -2.06 -11.17 -6.37
C VAL A 156 -3.22 -10.94 -5.39
N SER A 157 -4.44 -10.88 -5.93
CA SER A 157 -5.68 -10.84 -5.16
C SER A 157 -6.37 -12.20 -5.21
N THR A 158 -7.11 -12.52 -4.16
CA THR A 158 -7.91 -13.75 -4.10
C THR A 158 -9.17 -13.70 -4.96
N GLY A 159 -9.42 -12.60 -5.66
CA GLY A 159 -10.56 -12.38 -6.55
C GLY A 159 -11.50 -11.30 -6.01
N ASP A 160 -12.80 -11.43 -6.32
CA ASP A 160 -13.83 -10.46 -5.96
C ASP A 160 -14.07 -10.38 -4.46
N GLN A 161 -14.03 -11.51 -3.80
CA GLN A 161 -14.20 -11.69 -2.36
C GLN A 161 -12.92 -12.29 -1.79
N GLY A 162 -12.61 -11.99 -0.56
CA GLY A 162 -11.39 -12.46 0.07
C GLY A 162 -10.27 -11.43 0.17
N GLY A 163 -10.45 -10.24 -0.35
CA GLY A 163 -9.78 -8.94 -0.19
C GLY A 163 -8.38 -8.84 0.35
N GLN A 164 -7.61 -9.88 0.21
CA GLN A 164 -6.26 -9.93 0.70
C GLN A 164 -5.30 -9.72 -0.46
N LEU A 165 -4.28 -8.90 -0.23
CA LEU A 165 -3.24 -8.64 -1.21
C LEU A 165 -1.99 -9.41 -0.84
N TYR A 166 -1.64 -10.38 -1.66
CA TYR A 166 -0.38 -11.09 -1.58
C TYR A 166 0.61 -10.45 -2.55
N ILE A 167 1.74 -9.99 -2.04
CA ILE A 167 2.65 -9.18 -2.85
C ILE A 167 4.01 -9.88 -2.96
N ARG A 168 4.34 -10.36 -4.19
CA ARG A 168 5.56 -11.10 -4.49
C ARG A 168 5.84 -12.18 -3.42
N GLY A 169 4.85 -13.04 -3.17
CA GLY A 169 4.96 -14.16 -2.24
C GLY A 169 4.88 -13.82 -0.75
N GLY A 170 4.64 -12.57 -0.41
CA GLY A 170 4.35 -12.15 0.97
C GLY A 170 2.86 -12.17 1.27
N THR A 171 2.52 -12.44 2.52
CA THR A 171 1.16 -12.46 3.05
C THR A 171 0.68 -11.06 3.44
N PRO A 172 -0.63 -10.82 3.59
CA PRO A 172 -1.17 -9.50 3.90
C PRO A 172 -0.60 -8.85 5.17
N VAL A 173 -0.32 -9.61 6.25
CA VAL A 173 0.31 -9.08 7.48
C VAL A 173 1.74 -8.60 7.24
N GLN A 174 2.39 -9.09 6.20
CA GLN A 174 3.75 -8.71 5.82
C GLN A 174 3.80 -7.42 4.99
N ASN A 175 2.63 -6.83 4.70
CA ASN A 175 2.47 -5.54 4.05
C ASN A 175 2.19 -4.45 5.10
N LYS A 176 2.80 -3.27 4.98
CA LYS A 176 2.51 -2.10 5.82
C LYS A 176 1.64 -1.15 5.03
N VAL A 177 0.44 -0.87 5.50
CA VAL A 177 -0.46 0.11 4.90
C VAL A 177 -0.49 1.35 5.77
N LEU A 178 -0.18 2.49 5.17
CA LEU A 178 -0.12 3.79 5.83
C LEU A 178 -1.15 4.74 5.22
N LEU A 179 -1.86 5.47 6.06
CA LEU A 179 -2.73 6.59 5.70
C LEU A 179 -2.22 7.85 6.42
N ASP A 180 -1.64 8.79 5.68
CA ASP A 180 -0.99 9.99 6.25
C ASP A 180 0.03 9.67 7.36
N GLY A 181 0.69 8.51 7.29
CA GLY A 181 1.65 8.02 8.28
C GLY A 181 1.03 7.16 9.39
N MET A 182 -0.29 7.02 9.49
CA MET A 182 -0.99 6.13 10.41
C MET A 182 -1.07 4.70 9.86
N ILE A 183 -0.79 3.70 10.68
CA ILE A 183 -0.88 2.28 10.28
C ILE A 183 -2.34 1.86 10.22
N ILE A 184 -2.77 1.31 9.08
CA ILE A 184 -4.08 0.69 8.86
C ILE A 184 -3.86 -0.82 8.79
N TYR A 185 -4.41 -1.56 9.77
CA TYR A 185 -4.18 -3.00 9.88
C TYR A 185 -4.99 -3.83 8.89
N ASN A 186 -6.24 -3.44 8.63
CA ASN A 186 -7.06 -4.06 7.58
C ASN A 186 -7.62 -2.96 6.67
N PRO A 187 -7.16 -2.87 5.42
CA PRO A 187 -7.58 -1.82 4.49
C PRO A 187 -8.84 -2.18 3.66
N PHE A 188 -9.61 -3.22 4.05
CA PHE A 188 -10.69 -3.75 3.24
C PHE A 188 -12.03 -3.83 3.96
N HIS A 189 -13.12 -3.66 3.19
CA HIS A 189 -14.50 -3.93 3.55
C HIS A 189 -15.06 -5.17 2.87
N SER A 190 -16.17 -5.67 3.45
CA SER A 190 -17.02 -6.70 2.79
C SER A 190 -16.22 -7.87 2.28
N ILE A 191 -15.29 -8.33 3.12
CA ILE A 191 -14.36 -9.43 2.78
C ILE A 191 -13.53 -9.10 1.51
N GLY A 192 -13.18 -7.80 1.32
CA GLY A 192 -12.29 -7.34 0.27
C GLY A 192 -12.89 -6.87 -1.02
N LEU A 193 -14.19 -6.73 -1.07
CA LEU A 193 -14.86 -6.11 -2.22
C LEU A 193 -14.47 -4.64 -2.41
N PHE A 194 -14.28 -3.91 -1.31
CA PHE A 194 -14.00 -2.48 -1.30
C PHE A 194 -12.86 -2.14 -0.36
N SER A 195 -12.20 -1.01 -0.62
CA SER A 195 -11.26 -0.43 0.32
C SER A 195 -11.95 0.46 1.35
N VAL A 196 -11.32 0.60 2.51
CA VAL A 196 -11.73 1.54 3.55
C VAL A 196 -11.41 2.99 3.19
N PHE A 197 -10.71 3.23 2.10
CA PHE A 197 -10.26 4.56 1.67
C PHE A 197 -11.21 5.16 0.63
N ASP A 198 -11.46 6.46 0.76
CA ASP A 198 -12.12 7.23 -0.27
C ASP A 198 -11.11 7.72 -1.31
N THR A 199 -11.30 7.38 -2.56
CA THR A 199 -10.42 7.77 -3.67
C THR A 199 -10.40 9.28 -3.92
N ASP A 200 -11.47 10.00 -3.57
CA ASP A 200 -11.59 11.45 -3.80
C ASP A 200 -10.71 12.27 -2.84
N ILE A 201 -10.36 11.71 -1.68
CA ILE A 201 -9.42 12.36 -0.74
C ILE A 201 -7.96 12.00 -0.99
N VAL A 202 -7.68 11.00 -1.83
CA VAL A 202 -6.30 10.55 -2.09
C VAL A 202 -5.58 11.53 -3.00
N LYS A 203 -4.40 11.94 -2.57
CA LYS A 203 -3.47 12.75 -3.34
C LYS A 203 -2.45 11.89 -4.09
N ASN A 204 -1.90 10.90 -3.39
CA ASN A 204 -0.88 10.01 -3.91
C ASN A 204 -0.95 8.64 -3.21
N LEU A 205 -0.72 7.60 -3.97
CA LEU A 205 -0.59 6.23 -3.50
C LEU A 205 0.73 5.66 -4.00
N ASP A 206 1.66 5.40 -3.10
CA ASP A 206 2.92 4.73 -3.38
C ASP A 206 2.86 3.28 -2.91
N VAL A 207 3.12 2.35 -3.81
CA VAL A 207 3.16 0.91 -3.51
C VAL A 207 4.56 0.37 -3.83
N TYR A 208 5.26 -0.08 -2.81
CA TYR A 208 6.54 -0.77 -2.93
C TYR A 208 6.29 -2.27 -2.82
N THR A 209 6.48 -3.01 -3.89
CA THR A 209 6.28 -4.47 -3.93
C THR A 209 7.49 -5.26 -3.42
N GLY A 210 8.54 -4.56 -2.99
CA GLY A 210 9.77 -5.05 -2.39
C GLY A 210 10.88 -4.03 -2.53
N GLY A 211 12.07 -4.31 -1.97
CA GLY A 211 13.24 -3.44 -2.15
C GLY A 211 13.09 -2.01 -1.62
N PHE A 212 12.15 -1.76 -0.71
CA PHE A 212 11.96 -0.43 -0.10
C PHE A 212 13.14 -0.05 0.79
N ASN A 213 13.48 1.25 0.79
CA ASN A 213 14.69 1.74 1.46
C ASN A 213 14.50 1.90 2.99
N ALA A 214 15.55 2.35 3.68
CA ALA A 214 15.72 2.33 5.13
C ALA A 214 14.70 3.18 5.92
N ASP A 215 14.00 4.11 5.28
CA ASP A 215 12.92 4.93 5.87
C ASP A 215 11.67 4.13 6.26
N TYR A 216 11.48 2.95 5.71
CA TYR A 216 10.38 2.05 6.10
C TYR A 216 10.92 0.81 6.82
N GLY A 217 10.26 0.39 7.91
CA GLY A 217 10.63 -0.79 8.68
C GLY A 217 9.45 -1.57 9.24
N GLY A 218 9.74 -2.68 9.95
CA GLY A 218 8.77 -3.50 10.65
C GLY A 218 7.87 -4.35 9.75
N ARG A 219 8.21 -4.53 8.48
CA ARG A 219 7.54 -5.44 7.52
C ARG A 219 8.56 -6.06 6.56
N ILE A 220 8.24 -7.27 6.10
CA ILE A 220 9.15 -8.08 5.27
C ILE A 220 8.67 -8.29 3.83
N SER A 221 7.54 -7.69 3.40
CA SER A 221 7.06 -7.88 2.03
C SER A 221 6.89 -6.59 1.25
N SER A 222 5.98 -5.71 1.66
CA SER A 222 5.64 -4.50 0.91
C SER A 222 5.24 -3.33 1.78
N ILE A 223 5.22 -2.13 1.18
CA ILE A 223 4.72 -0.91 1.79
C ILE A 223 3.68 -0.30 0.84
N MET A 224 2.53 0.09 1.37
CA MET A 224 1.53 0.91 0.69
C MET A 224 1.37 2.21 1.48
N ASP A 225 1.78 3.32 0.90
CA ASP A 225 1.76 4.63 1.55
C ASP A 225 0.77 5.57 0.84
N ILE A 226 -0.32 5.87 1.53
CA ILE A 226 -1.42 6.70 1.05
C ILE A 226 -1.32 8.07 1.68
N THR A 227 -1.15 9.08 0.86
CA THR A 227 -1.20 10.48 1.30
C THR A 227 -2.49 11.12 0.83
N THR A 228 -3.20 11.78 1.74
CA THR A 228 -4.43 12.48 1.43
C THR A 228 -4.19 13.94 1.05
N ARG A 229 -5.15 14.55 0.35
CA ARG A 229 -5.12 15.97 -0.03
C ARG A 229 -5.42 16.85 1.18
N ASP A 230 -5.07 18.14 1.07
CA ASP A 230 -5.27 19.12 2.16
C ASP A 230 -6.67 19.74 2.16
N GLY A 231 -7.44 19.53 1.10
CA GLY A 231 -8.68 20.26 0.84
C GLY A 231 -8.46 21.60 0.15
N ASN A 232 -9.53 22.10 -0.46
CA ASN A 232 -9.50 23.36 -1.20
C ASN A 232 -9.24 24.55 -0.28
N LYS A 233 -8.26 25.36 -0.61
CA LYS A 233 -7.86 26.52 0.22
C LYS A 233 -8.52 27.83 -0.20
N LYS A 234 -9.33 27.83 -1.27
CA LYS A 234 -9.91 29.06 -1.86
C LYS A 234 -11.42 29.12 -1.76
N HIS A 235 -12.10 28.02 -2.03
CA HIS A 235 -13.55 27.95 -2.05
C HIS A 235 -14.06 26.63 -1.45
N LEU A 236 -15.30 26.63 -1.02
CA LEU A 236 -16.03 25.43 -0.65
C LEU A 236 -16.24 24.57 -1.90
N GLY A 237 -16.05 23.30 -1.79
CA GLY A 237 -16.32 22.31 -2.82
C GLY A 237 -16.76 21.01 -2.20
N GLY A 238 -17.34 20.15 -3.01
CA GLY A 238 -17.76 18.85 -2.55
C GLY A 238 -18.07 17.89 -3.69
N LYS A 239 -18.27 16.65 -3.33
CA LYS A 239 -18.66 15.59 -4.25
C LYS A 239 -19.64 14.65 -3.58
N VAL A 240 -20.75 14.38 -4.24
CA VAL A 240 -21.72 13.37 -3.84
C VAL A 240 -21.67 12.24 -4.85
N THR A 241 -21.53 11.03 -4.38
CA THR A 241 -21.57 9.83 -5.22
C THR A 241 -22.68 8.92 -4.72
N VAL A 242 -23.51 8.41 -5.63
CA VAL A 242 -24.59 7.46 -5.30
C VAL A 242 -24.51 6.30 -6.30
N SER A 243 -24.63 5.09 -5.77
CA SER A 243 -24.68 3.84 -6.56
C SER A 243 -25.55 2.80 -5.84
N PRO A 244 -25.90 1.68 -6.48
CA PRO A 244 -26.57 0.58 -5.80
C PRO A 244 -25.80 0.00 -4.61
N PHE A 245 -24.50 0.26 -4.52
CA PHE A 245 -23.63 -0.26 -3.46
C PHE A 245 -23.58 0.65 -2.23
N GLY A 246 -23.92 1.94 -2.37
CA GLY A 246 -23.87 2.90 -1.29
C GLY A 246 -23.85 4.34 -1.75
N ALA A 247 -23.73 5.22 -0.79
CA ALA A 247 -23.55 6.65 -1.02
C ALA A 247 -22.26 7.16 -0.37
N LYS A 248 -21.70 8.20 -0.97
CA LYS A 248 -20.50 8.87 -0.50
C LYS A 248 -20.66 10.38 -0.60
N LEU A 249 -20.21 11.08 0.43
CA LEU A 249 -20.14 12.53 0.51
C LEU A 249 -18.68 12.93 0.82
N MET A 250 -18.11 13.80 0.01
CA MET A 250 -16.86 14.48 0.30
C MET A 250 -17.11 15.99 0.32
N LEU A 251 -16.63 16.66 1.36
CA LEU A 251 -16.68 18.12 1.52
C LEU A 251 -15.29 18.65 1.79
N GLU A 252 -14.94 19.76 1.17
CA GLU A 252 -13.67 20.42 1.38
C GLU A 252 -13.81 21.94 1.28
N GLY A 253 -12.93 22.67 1.98
CA GLY A 253 -12.97 24.13 1.88
C GLY A 253 -11.98 24.80 2.83
N PRO A 254 -11.86 26.14 2.71
CA PRO A 254 -11.02 26.92 3.59
C PRO A 254 -11.74 27.26 4.91
N LEU A 255 -11.04 27.01 6.03
CA LEU A 255 -11.34 27.68 7.31
C LEU A 255 -10.68 29.05 7.35
N ARG A 256 -9.49 29.18 6.73
CA ARG A 256 -8.82 30.43 6.44
C ARG A 256 -8.30 30.39 5.01
N ARG A 257 -8.79 31.30 4.17
CA ARG A 257 -8.47 31.32 2.73
C ARG A 257 -6.97 31.52 2.47
N PHE A 258 -6.52 30.90 1.40
CA PHE A 258 -5.19 31.06 0.85
C PHE A 258 -5.01 32.50 0.36
N ASP A 259 -3.99 33.15 0.89
CA ASP A 259 -3.53 34.45 0.42
C ASP A 259 -2.46 34.27 -0.67
N SER A 260 -2.68 34.89 -1.83
CA SER A 260 -1.74 34.82 -2.95
C SER A 260 -0.37 35.44 -2.60
N LEU A 261 -0.33 36.42 -1.69
CA LEU A 261 0.91 37.00 -1.18
C LEU A 261 1.59 36.11 -0.14
N GLN A 262 0.90 35.05 0.31
CA GLN A 262 1.38 34.08 1.29
C GLN A 262 1.92 34.72 2.59
N THR A 263 1.32 35.82 3.01
CA THR A 263 1.69 36.51 4.26
C THR A 263 1.14 35.81 5.48
N ARG A 264 0.07 35.02 5.35
CA ARG A 264 -0.61 34.32 6.44
C ARG A 264 -0.76 32.84 6.13
N ALA A 265 -0.81 32.04 7.20
CA ALA A 265 -1.10 30.61 7.06
C ALA A 265 -2.52 30.39 6.49
N ALA A 266 -2.65 29.52 5.50
CA ALA A 266 -3.93 29.01 5.02
C ALA A 266 -4.36 27.81 5.86
N ILE A 267 -5.65 27.72 6.19
CA ILE A 267 -6.23 26.58 6.91
C ILE A 267 -7.37 26.03 6.06
N SER A 268 -7.31 24.74 5.73
CA SER A 268 -8.33 24.04 4.97
C SER A 268 -8.76 22.75 5.67
N TYR A 269 -9.92 22.25 5.28
CA TYR A 269 -10.39 20.97 5.75
C TYR A 269 -10.82 20.08 4.56
N VAL A 270 -10.80 18.79 4.78
CA VAL A 270 -11.44 17.78 3.95
C VAL A 270 -12.16 16.78 4.88
N PHE A 271 -13.38 16.44 4.53
CA PHE A 271 -14.20 15.47 5.22
C PHE A 271 -14.77 14.50 4.19
N SER A 272 -14.79 13.23 4.49
CA SER A 272 -15.42 12.19 3.69
C SER A 272 -16.24 11.25 4.57
N ALA A 273 -17.44 10.93 4.11
CA ALA A 273 -18.31 9.93 4.69
C ALA A 273 -18.80 8.99 3.59
N LYS A 274 -18.69 7.69 3.83
CA LYS A 274 -19.13 6.64 2.89
C LYS A 274 -19.95 5.62 3.66
N ASN A 275 -21.12 5.26 3.13
CA ASN A 275 -21.99 4.28 3.73
C ASN A 275 -22.53 3.32 2.67
N SER A 276 -22.47 2.03 2.97
CA SER A 276 -23.02 0.99 2.11
C SER A 276 -24.49 0.72 2.43
N PHE A 277 -25.30 0.59 1.40
CA PHE A 277 -26.69 0.11 1.48
C PHE A 277 -26.83 -1.25 0.77
N LEU A 278 -25.74 -1.93 0.53
CA LEU A 278 -25.68 -3.10 -0.35
C LEU A 278 -26.61 -4.23 0.12
N ARG A 279 -26.75 -4.42 1.44
CA ARG A 279 -27.67 -5.41 2.00
C ARG A 279 -29.14 -5.16 1.57
N GLU A 280 -29.56 -3.92 1.50
CA GLU A 280 -30.96 -3.59 1.15
C GLU A 280 -31.14 -3.44 -0.37
N THR A 281 -30.22 -2.75 -1.02
CA THR A 281 -30.29 -2.52 -2.48
C THR A 281 -30.10 -3.78 -3.30
N SER A 282 -29.29 -4.74 -2.81
CA SER A 282 -29.07 -6.00 -3.50
C SER A 282 -30.30 -6.90 -3.57
N LYS A 283 -31.24 -6.80 -2.61
CA LYS A 283 -32.53 -7.48 -2.69
C LYS A 283 -33.35 -7.03 -3.89
N ILE A 284 -33.21 -5.73 -4.23
CA ILE A 284 -33.95 -5.12 -5.35
C ILE A 284 -33.24 -5.37 -6.67
N PHE A 285 -31.95 -5.09 -6.76
CA PHE A 285 -31.19 -5.10 -8.02
C PHE A 285 -30.51 -6.43 -8.32
N TYR A 286 -30.19 -7.21 -7.28
CA TYR A 286 -29.38 -8.43 -7.37
C TYR A 286 -30.02 -9.65 -6.69
N GLY A 287 -31.37 -9.68 -6.61
CA GLY A 287 -32.11 -10.80 -6.02
C GLY A 287 -31.87 -12.15 -6.69
N TYR A 288 -31.31 -12.16 -7.90
CA TYR A 288 -30.86 -13.37 -8.59
C TYR A 288 -29.56 -13.96 -8.03
N ILE A 289 -28.77 -13.18 -7.26
CA ILE A 289 -27.57 -13.65 -6.57
C ILE A 289 -27.96 -14.23 -5.21
N ASP A 290 -28.67 -13.44 -4.42
CA ASP A 290 -29.20 -13.83 -3.11
C ASP A 290 -30.51 -13.09 -2.83
N ARG A 291 -31.61 -13.83 -2.64
CA ARG A 291 -32.94 -13.25 -2.36
C ARG A 291 -33.00 -12.52 -1.03
N ASN A 292 -32.13 -12.90 -0.06
CA ASN A 292 -32.04 -12.25 1.24
C ASN A 292 -31.14 -10.99 1.22
N GLY A 293 -30.55 -10.70 0.06
CA GLY A 293 -29.58 -9.63 -0.13
C GLY A 293 -28.15 -10.05 0.22
N LEU A 294 -27.19 -9.36 -0.35
CA LEU A 294 -25.78 -9.58 -0.03
C LEU A 294 -25.50 -9.16 1.43
N PRO A 295 -24.78 -9.97 2.21
CA PRO A 295 -24.69 -9.82 3.67
C PRO A 295 -23.79 -8.67 4.15
N PHE A 296 -23.44 -7.72 3.29
CA PHE A 296 -22.43 -6.71 3.53
C PHE A 296 -23.03 -5.35 3.92
N ASN A 297 -22.51 -4.77 4.99
CA ASN A 297 -22.85 -3.41 5.40
C ASN A 297 -21.64 -2.74 6.06
N PHE A 298 -21.26 -1.54 5.59
CA PHE A 298 -20.14 -0.81 6.16
C PHE A 298 -20.35 0.71 6.15
N SER A 299 -19.61 1.41 6.99
CA SER A 299 -19.53 2.86 7.01
C SER A 299 -18.11 3.34 7.32
N ASP A 300 -17.68 4.39 6.61
CA ASP A 300 -16.37 5.01 6.75
C ASP A 300 -16.50 6.50 6.96
N TYR A 301 -15.61 7.03 7.79
CA TYR A 301 -15.47 8.46 8.04
C TYR A 301 -14.01 8.84 8.04
N TYR A 302 -13.67 9.89 7.35
CA TYR A 302 -12.35 10.51 7.38
C TYR A 302 -12.49 12.02 7.50
N GLY A 303 -11.64 12.63 8.32
CA GLY A 303 -11.57 14.08 8.45
C GLY A 303 -10.13 14.55 8.61
N LYS A 304 -9.78 15.67 7.96
CA LYS A 304 -8.44 16.27 8.07
C LYS A 304 -8.55 17.79 8.08
N ILE A 305 -7.77 18.42 8.96
CA ILE A 305 -7.51 19.85 8.98
C ILE A 305 -6.04 20.05 8.63
N ALA A 306 -5.78 20.88 7.63
CA ALA A 306 -4.44 21.21 7.15
C ALA A 306 -4.12 22.69 7.35
N VAL A 307 -3.04 22.97 8.09
CA VAL A 307 -2.49 24.30 8.29
C VAL A 307 -1.22 24.42 7.45
N ASN A 308 -1.18 25.36 6.52
CA ASN A 308 -0.05 25.59 5.62
C ASN A 308 0.49 27.00 5.82
N GLY A 309 1.69 27.10 6.39
CA GLY A 309 2.40 28.36 6.61
C GLY A 309 3.07 28.90 5.34
N SER A 310 3.41 30.17 5.35
CA SER A 310 4.04 30.90 4.23
C SER A 310 5.46 30.42 3.91
N SER A 311 6.19 29.88 4.88
CA SER A 311 7.57 29.41 4.74
C SER A 311 7.71 27.93 4.37
N GLY A 312 6.59 27.27 4.02
CA GLY A 312 6.57 25.82 3.76
C GLY A 312 6.36 24.95 5.00
N ASN A 313 6.17 25.56 6.17
CA ASN A 313 5.75 24.86 7.38
C ASN A 313 4.33 24.32 7.20
N LYS A 314 4.08 23.11 7.68
CA LYS A 314 2.81 22.44 7.56
C LYS A 314 2.47 21.66 8.82
N LEU A 315 1.19 21.65 9.19
CA LEU A 315 0.64 20.81 10.23
C LEU A 315 -0.68 20.25 9.74
N ASN A 316 -0.83 18.94 9.80
CA ASN A 316 -2.09 18.26 9.55
C ASN A 316 -2.54 17.55 10.82
N VAL A 317 -3.84 17.59 11.08
CA VAL A 317 -4.50 16.75 12.09
C VAL A 317 -5.62 16.00 11.39
N PHE A 318 -5.70 14.69 11.60
CA PHE A 318 -6.65 13.85 10.90
C PHE A 318 -7.22 12.76 11.79
N GLY A 319 -8.40 12.28 11.42
CA GLY A 319 -9.06 11.14 12.06
C GLY A 319 -9.72 10.24 11.02
N PHE A 320 -9.81 8.97 11.35
CA PHE A 320 -10.35 7.92 10.51
C PHE A 320 -11.12 6.91 11.35
N SER A 321 -12.27 6.48 10.86
CA SER A 321 -13.07 5.43 11.49
C SER A 321 -13.79 4.62 10.43
N PHE A 322 -13.84 3.31 10.62
CA PHE A 322 -14.77 2.48 9.87
C PHE A 322 -15.39 1.38 10.74
N ASN A 323 -16.57 0.95 10.34
CA ASN A 323 -17.26 -0.22 10.84
C ASN A 323 -17.71 -1.09 9.68
N ASP A 324 -17.60 -2.39 9.84
CA ASP A 324 -18.03 -3.37 8.84
C ASP A 324 -18.73 -4.54 9.53
N THR A 325 -19.80 -5.03 8.91
CA THR A 325 -20.54 -6.20 9.38
C THR A 325 -20.90 -7.09 8.20
N VAL A 326 -20.68 -8.37 8.36
CA VAL A 326 -21.11 -9.41 7.44
C VAL A 326 -21.94 -10.42 8.22
N ALA A 327 -23.24 -10.41 7.97
CA ALA A 327 -24.19 -11.24 8.68
C ALA A 327 -24.43 -12.55 7.93
N ARG A 328 -24.25 -13.69 8.62
CA ARG A 328 -24.50 -15.04 8.07
C ARG A 328 -23.88 -15.27 6.70
N TYR A 329 -22.60 -14.92 6.56
CA TYR A 329 -21.88 -15.18 5.31
C TYR A 329 -21.95 -16.65 4.95
N LYS A 330 -22.55 -16.94 3.78
CA LYS A 330 -22.80 -18.30 3.29
C LYS A 330 -23.55 -19.19 4.32
N GLY A 331 -24.33 -18.57 5.21
CA GLY A 331 -25.21 -19.25 6.15
C GLY A 331 -24.60 -19.66 7.49
N SER A 332 -23.29 -19.49 7.69
CA SER A 332 -22.58 -20.07 8.84
C SER A 332 -21.77 -19.10 9.70
N ALA A 333 -21.35 -17.95 9.20
CA ALA A 333 -20.45 -17.06 9.89
C ALA A 333 -20.96 -15.61 9.99
N ASP A 334 -20.95 -15.05 11.19
CA ASP A 334 -21.12 -13.62 11.46
C ASP A 334 -19.74 -13.00 11.70
N LEU A 335 -19.42 -11.94 10.96
CA LEU A 335 -18.19 -11.19 11.13
C LEU A 335 -18.48 -9.72 11.42
N LYS A 336 -17.70 -9.16 12.33
CA LYS A 336 -17.73 -7.74 12.65
C LYS A 336 -16.31 -7.24 12.80
N TRP A 337 -15.97 -6.17 12.11
CA TRP A 337 -14.69 -5.52 12.35
C TRP A 337 -14.82 -4.01 12.30
N LYS A 338 -13.98 -3.35 13.07
CA LYS A 338 -13.95 -1.90 13.19
C LYS A 338 -12.54 -1.40 13.37
N SER A 339 -12.31 -0.19 12.87
CA SER A 339 -11.08 0.54 13.13
C SER A 339 -11.39 1.97 13.53
N LEU A 340 -10.53 2.51 14.37
CA LEU A 340 -10.53 3.91 14.76
C LEU A 340 -9.08 4.37 14.81
N GLY A 341 -8.82 5.54 14.26
CA GLY A 341 -7.49 6.13 14.34
C GLY A 341 -7.54 7.65 14.28
N PHE A 342 -6.53 8.27 14.83
CA PHE A 342 -6.28 9.70 14.73
C PHE A 342 -4.79 9.97 14.72
N GLY A 343 -4.40 11.08 14.14
CA GLY A 343 -3.00 11.43 14.08
C GLY A 343 -2.75 12.87 13.66
N SER A 344 -1.48 13.21 13.69
CA SER A 344 -0.97 14.44 13.15
C SER A 344 0.33 14.21 12.41
N ASN A 345 0.56 14.94 11.37
CA ASN A 345 1.87 15.02 10.73
C ASN A 345 2.25 16.48 10.51
N PHE A 346 3.52 16.76 10.60
CA PHE A 346 4.03 18.11 10.45
C PHE A 346 5.28 18.15 9.58
N GLN A 347 5.50 19.30 9.00
CA GLN A 347 6.71 19.65 8.29
C GLN A 347 7.20 21.00 8.79
N VAL A 348 8.45 21.07 9.21
CA VAL A 348 9.11 22.31 9.65
C VAL A 348 10.28 22.61 8.72
N VAL A 349 10.33 23.84 8.23
CA VAL A 349 11.39 24.37 7.39
C VAL A 349 12.13 25.44 8.21
N PRO A 350 13.24 25.09 8.92
CA PRO A 350 13.96 26.05 9.77
C PRO A 350 14.53 27.19 8.93
N ALA A 351 14.48 28.41 9.45
CA ALA A 351 14.82 29.63 8.70
C ALA A 351 16.25 29.60 8.13
N ASN A 352 17.22 29.16 8.91
CA ASN A 352 18.65 29.22 8.59
C ASN A 352 19.30 27.85 8.35
N SER A 353 18.56 26.87 7.88
CA SER A 353 19.08 25.50 7.63
C SER A 353 18.59 24.98 6.29
N THR A 354 19.41 24.18 5.64
CA THR A 354 19.04 23.37 4.46
C THR A 354 18.36 22.05 4.83
N THR A 355 18.05 21.85 6.11
CA THR A 355 17.40 20.65 6.63
C THR A 355 15.88 20.85 6.67
N LEU A 356 15.14 19.87 6.17
CA LEU A 356 13.70 19.73 6.31
C LEU A 356 13.41 18.73 7.43
N ILE A 357 12.54 19.11 8.35
CA ILE A 357 12.13 18.25 9.47
C ILE A 357 10.69 17.81 9.23
N LYS A 358 10.44 16.50 9.23
CA LYS A 358 9.10 15.93 9.15
C LYS A 358 8.86 15.02 10.33
N GLY A 359 7.67 15.08 10.90
CA GLY A 359 7.28 14.16 11.95
C GLY A 359 5.84 13.73 11.79
N ASN A 360 5.55 12.58 12.37
CA ASN A 360 4.19 12.07 12.49
C ASN A 360 3.99 11.45 13.86
N PHE A 361 2.78 11.60 14.37
CA PHE A 361 2.26 10.87 15.51
C PHE A 361 0.88 10.34 15.12
N ALA A 362 0.62 9.07 15.31
CA ALA A 362 -0.70 8.50 15.08
C ALA A 362 -0.99 7.38 16.07
N TYR A 363 -2.26 7.25 16.41
CA TYR A 363 -2.83 6.13 17.15
C TYR A 363 -3.84 5.43 16.25
N SER A 364 -3.80 4.11 16.22
CA SER A 364 -4.76 3.29 15.49
C SER A 364 -5.19 2.07 16.30
N LYS A 365 -6.46 1.69 16.16
CA LYS A 365 -7.06 0.54 16.79
C LYS A 365 -7.87 -0.24 15.74
N TYR A 366 -7.70 -1.55 15.74
CA TYR A 366 -8.47 -2.48 14.91
C TYR A 366 -8.97 -3.64 15.76
N ASN A 367 -10.22 -4.03 15.59
CA ASN A 367 -10.82 -5.19 16.23
C ASN A 367 -11.56 -6.00 15.17
N ILE A 368 -11.50 -7.32 15.26
CA ILE A 368 -12.31 -8.26 14.49
C ILE A 368 -12.85 -9.34 15.42
N GLY A 369 -14.12 -9.70 15.22
CA GLY A 369 -14.77 -10.86 15.84
C GLY A 369 -15.44 -11.70 14.76
N MET A 370 -15.33 -13.02 14.89
CA MET A 370 -16.02 -13.99 14.04
C MET A 370 -16.74 -15.02 14.90
N ARG A 371 -18.02 -15.19 14.65
CA ARG A 371 -18.87 -16.18 15.30
C ARG A 371 -19.38 -17.15 14.25
N GLU A 372 -19.12 -18.43 14.49
CA GLU A 372 -19.63 -19.55 13.71
C GLU A 372 -20.54 -20.43 14.60
N ASP A 373 -21.54 -21.08 14.01
CA ASP A 373 -22.61 -21.77 14.77
C ASP A 373 -22.10 -22.86 15.74
N TYR A 374 -20.93 -23.43 15.49
CA TYR A 374 -20.41 -24.58 16.27
C TYR A 374 -19.03 -24.35 16.89
N TYR A 375 -18.49 -23.15 16.80
CA TYR A 375 -17.17 -22.81 17.35
C TYR A 375 -17.27 -21.68 18.38
N SER A 376 -16.32 -21.64 19.28
CA SER A 376 -16.13 -20.49 20.16
C SER A 376 -15.86 -19.23 19.35
N GLU A 377 -16.30 -18.08 19.85
CA GLU A 377 -16.07 -16.81 19.19
C GLU A 377 -14.56 -16.54 19.06
N ARG A 378 -14.11 -16.28 17.84
CA ARG A 378 -12.75 -15.88 17.53
C ARG A 378 -12.64 -14.36 17.55
N ASN A 379 -11.70 -13.85 18.32
CA ASN A 379 -11.52 -12.41 18.49
C ASN A 379 -10.06 -12.02 18.30
N SER A 380 -9.84 -10.88 17.66
CA SER A 380 -8.53 -10.27 17.62
C SER A 380 -8.64 -8.76 17.69
N ALA A 381 -7.77 -8.17 18.49
CA ALA A 381 -7.61 -6.73 18.59
C ALA A 381 -6.13 -6.36 18.45
N VAL A 382 -5.85 -5.27 17.74
CA VAL A 382 -4.56 -4.62 17.77
C VAL A 382 -4.78 -3.12 17.91
N ASN A 383 -4.07 -2.51 18.86
CA ASN A 383 -4.11 -1.07 19.08
C ASN A 383 -2.71 -0.57 19.40
N GLY A 384 -2.38 0.61 18.89
CA GLY A 384 -1.05 1.13 19.12
C GLY A 384 -0.85 2.53 18.57
N PHE A 385 0.29 3.09 18.90
CA PHE A 385 0.75 4.36 18.41
C PHE A 385 2.02 4.19 17.58
N ASN A 386 2.19 5.06 16.61
CA ASN A 386 3.44 5.21 15.88
C ASN A 386 3.86 6.67 15.88
N LEU A 387 5.14 6.90 16.15
CA LEU A 387 5.79 8.18 16.13
C LEU A 387 7.01 8.11 15.21
N GLY A 388 7.13 9.06 14.31
CA GLY A 388 8.27 9.19 13.42
C GLY A 388 8.82 10.60 13.43
N LEU A 389 10.15 10.75 13.42
CA LEU A 389 10.84 12.00 13.24
C LEU A 389 11.91 11.81 12.17
N ASN A 390 11.80 12.55 11.09
CA ASN A 390 12.60 12.39 9.88
C ASN A 390 13.25 13.71 9.51
N PHE A 391 14.54 13.67 9.19
CA PHE A 391 15.34 14.78 8.77
C PHE A 391 15.79 14.57 7.33
N THR A 392 15.63 15.58 6.48
CA THR A 392 16.13 15.57 5.11
C THR A 392 17.13 16.71 4.95
N TYR A 393 18.38 16.39 4.74
CA TYR A 393 19.45 17.33 4.48
C TYR A 393 19.77 17.39 2.99
N PHE A 394 19.63 18.57 2.39
CA PHE A 394 19.90 18.79 0.98
C PHE A 394 21.33 19.26 0.76
N HIS A 395 22.08 18.55 -0.07
CA HIS A 395 23.45 18.86 -0.41
C HIS A 395 23.67 18.80 -1.93
N ARG A 396 23.51 19.95 -2.61
CA ARG A 396 23.48 20.02 -4.10
C ARG A 396 22.38 19.11 -4.68
N LYS A 397 22.81 18.09 -5.41
CA LYS A 397 21.94 17.05 -6.00
C LYS A 397 21.67 15.89 -5.04
N ASN A 398 22.53 15.75 -4.03
CA ASN A 398 22.49 14.63 -3.11
C ASN A 398 21.57 14.94 -1.94
N VAL A 399 21.00 13.92 -1.37
CA VAL A 399 20.08 14.04 -0.24
C VAL A 399 20.45 13.02 0.82
N VAL A 400 20.59 13.46 2.06
CA VAL A 400 20.72 12.59 3.22
C VAL A 400 19.40 12.58 3.97
N ASN A 401 18.82 11.43 4.17
CA ASN A 401 17.66 11.26 5.03
C ASN A 401 18.05 10.41 6.23
N TYR A 402 17.69 10.86 7.43
CA TYR A 402 17.87 10.08 8.65
C TYR A 402 16.71 10.34 9.59
N GLY A 403 16.47 9.40 10.49
CA GLY A 403 15.34 9.54 11.38
C GLY A 403 15.21 8.42 12.39
N ILE A 404 14.21 8.59 13.23
CA ILE A 404 13.83 7.64 14.26
C ILE A 404 12.33 7.31 14.12
N GLU A 405 11.97 6.09 14.41
CA GLU A 405 10.59 5.60 14.47
C GLU A 405 10.39 4.85 15.78
N VAL A 406 9.28 5.14 16.48
CA VAL A 406 8.85 4.41 17.67
C VAL A 406 7.46 3.85 17.39
N LEU A 407 7.31 2.55 17.52
CA LEU A 407 6.05 1.85 17.37
C LEU A 407 5.76 1.10 18.68
N GLY A 408 4.66 1.42 19.34
CA GLY A 408 4.15 0.69 20.49
C GLY A 408 2.77 0.14 20.18
N PHE A 409 2.53 -1.15 20.36
CA PHE A 409 1.21 -1.74 20.13
C PHE A 409 0.94 -2.91 21.07
N LYS A 410 -0.34 -3.12 21.32
CA LYS A 410 -0.86 -4.27 22.07
C LYS A 410 -1.67 -5.13 21.10
N THR A 411 -1.43 -6.44 21.11
CA THR A 411 -2.26 -7.46 20.46
C THR A 411 -3.02 -8.23 21.53
N ASP A 412 -4.30 -8.54 21.24
CA ASP A 412 -5.16 -9.38 22.05
C ASP A 412 -5.82 -10.37 21.08
N PHE A 413 -5.59 -11.64 21.29
CA PHE A 413 -5.91 -12.67 20.32
C PHE A 413 -6.48 -13.91 21.00
N ASN A 414 -7.63 -14.37 20.47
CA ASN A 414 -8.27 -15.61 20.89
C ASN A 414 -8.75 -16.36 19.64
N PHE A 415 -8.25 -17.57 19.45
CA PHE A 415 -8.53 -18.39 18.29
C PHE A 415 -8.69 -19.86 18.66
N GLU A 416 -9.76 -20.48 18.21
CA GLU A 416 -9.98 -21.92 18.33
C GLU A 416 -9.71 -22.58 16.97
N ASN A 417 -8.83 -23.60 16.95
CA ASN A 417 -8.53 -24.34 15.75
C ASN A 417 -9.61 -25.42 15.41
N ALA A 418 -9.46 -26.11 14.28
CA ALA A 418 -10.43 -27.13 13.82
C ALA A 418 -10.56 -28.35 14.75
N VAL A 419 -9.59 -28.60 15.63
CA VAL A 419 -9.61 -29.67 16.64
C VAL A 419 -9.94 -29.13 18.03
N ARG A 420 -10.55 -27.94 18.11
CA ARG A 420 -11.02 -27.25 19.32
C ARG A 420 -9.92 -26.93 20.33
N ARG A 421 -8.69 -26.73 19.87
CA ARG A 421 -7.61 -26.21 20.72
C ARG A 421 -7.55 -24.70 20.61
N THR A 422 -7.52 -24.06 21.77
CA THR A 422 -7.52 -22.60 21.86
C THR A 422 -6.07 -22.09 21.91
N ILE A 423 -5.82 -21.02 21.14
CA ILE A 423 -4.61 -20.22 21.21
C ILE A 423 -5.02 -18.83 21.67
N THR A 424 -4.60 -18.46 22.87
CA THR A 424 -4.89 -17.16 23.46
C THR A 424 -3.58 -16.43 23.75
N GLN A 425 -3.46 -15.18 23.29
CA GLN A 425 -2.25 -14.40 23.52
C GLN A 425 -2.60 -12.93 23.73
N VAL A 426 -2.01 -12.32 24.74
CA VAL A 426 -2.06 -10.86 24.98
C VAL A 426 -0.63 -10.37 25.12
N GLU A 427 -0.18 -9.55 24.16
CA GLU A 427 1.18 -9.05 24.10
C GLU A 427 1.25 -7.54 23.93
N ASN A 428 2.19 -6.91 24.66
CA ASN A 428 2.58 -5.53 24.49
C ASN A 428 3.94 -5.48 23.77
N THR A 429 4.00 -4.79 22.65
CA THR A 429 5.20 -4.75 21.81
C THR A 429 5.68 -3.31 21.65
N THR A 430 7.00 -3.12 21.79
CA THR A 430 7.67 -1.86 21.48
C THR A 430 8.78 -2.11 20.48
N GLU A 431 8.76 -1.36 19.39
CA GLU A 431 9.77 -1.39 18.34
C GLU A 431 10.40 0.00 18.18
N LEU A 432 11.73 0.05 18.12
CA LEU A 432 12.50 1.27 17.90
C LEU A 432 13.28 1.12 16.61
N GLY A 433 13.14 2.05 15.69
CA GLY A 433 13.86 2.08 14.43
C GLY A 433 14.69 3.35 14.30
N CYS A 434 15.97 3.22 14.00
CA CYS A 434 16.81 4.34 13.58
C CYS A 434 17.29 4.06 12.15
N TYR A 435 17.33 5.07 11.31
CA TYR A 435 17.81 4.87 9.95
C TYR A 435 18.59 6.06 9.41
N ILE A 436 19.44 5.76 8.44
CA ILE A 436 20.10 6.72 7.56
C ILE A 436 20.10 6.20 6.13
N LYS A 437 19.84 7.06 5.16
CA LYS A 437 20.02 6.77 3.74
C LYS A 437 20.62 7.96 3.01
N TYR A 438 21.46 7.69 2.02
CA TYR A 438 22.13 8.69 1.22
C TYR A 438 21.82 8.50 -0.26
N LYS A 439 21.13 9.45 -0.86
CA LYS A 439 20.89 9.49 -2.30
C LYS A 439 22.04 10.25 -2.96
N TRP A 440 22.88 9.50 -3.67
CA TRP A 440 23.98 10.06 -4.46
C TRP A 440 23.63 10.00 -5.94
N ILE A 441 23.85 11.11 -6.63
CA ILE A 441 23.57 11.26 -8.06
C ILE A 441 24.85 11.70 -8.76
N SER A 442 25.38 10.86 -9.66
CA SER A 442 26.46 11.22 -10.58
C SER A 442 25.92 11.94 -11.82
N GLY A 443 26.71 12.80 -12.42
CA GLY A 443 26.34 13.48 -13.66
C GLY A 443 25.67 14.85 -13.47
N ASN A 444 25.44 15.57 -14.56
CA ASN A 444 24.87 16.93 -14.56
C ASN A 444 23.38 16.90 -14.91
N PHE A 445 22.55 17.56 -14.06
CA PHE A 445 21.18 17.93 -14.46
C PHE A 445 21.27 19.09 -15.47
N GLY A 446 20.51 18.98 -16.58
CA GLY A 446 20.39 20.09 -17.54
C GLY A 446 21.64 20.32 -18.41
N GLY A 447 22.34 19.27 -18.77
CA GLY A 447 23.40 19.37 -19.79
C GLY A 447 22.88 20.00 -21.07
N LYS A 448 23.75 20.77 -21.75
CA LYS A 448 23.44 21.45 -23.03
C LYS A 448 22.69 20.50 -23.97
N LYS A 449 21.75 21.03 -24.71
CA LYS A 449 20.82 20.36 -25.63
C LYS A 449 21.47 19.38 -26.66
N ASP A 450 22.80 19.32 -26.73
CA ASP A 450 23.57 18.58 -27.74
C ASP A 450 24.25 17.28 -27.26
N SER A 451 24.08 16.85 -25.98
CA SER A 451 24.66 15.57 -25.57
C SER A 451 23.63 14.44 -25.60
N THR A 452 23.69 13.63 -26.62
CA THR A 452 22.93 12.38 -26.81
C THR A 452 23.21 11.31 -25.73
N THR A 453 24.11 11.58 -24.77
CA THR A 453 24.58 10.65 -23.76
C THR A 453 24.57 11.26 -22.34
N ASN A 454 23.38 11.58 -21.80
CA ASN A 454 23.27 11.94 -20.38
C ASN A 454 23.25 10.67 -19.51
N ARG A 455 24.39 10.01 -19.35
CA ARG A 455 24.53 8.89 -18.42
C ARG A 455 24.51 9.40 -17.00
N THR A 456 23.59 8.90 -16.17
CA THR A 456 23.54 9.23 -14.74
C THR A 456 23.42 7.96 -13.92
N LEU A 457 24.23 7.85 -12.87
CA LEU A 457 24.13 6.79 -11.89
C LEU A 457 23.56 7.38 -10.60
N ILE A 458 22.51 6.78 -10.10
CA ILE A 458 21.89 7.10 -8.81
C ILE A 458 22.13 5.89 -7.90
N LEU A 459 22.75 6.13 -6.74
CA LEU A 459 22.96 5.14 -5.70
C LEU A 459 22.25 5.60 -4.44
N GLU A 460 21.55 4.71 -3.78
CA GLU A 460 20.85 5.00 -2.53
C GLU A 460 21.15 3.92 -1.48
N PRO A 461 22.39 3.89 -0.93
CA PRO A 461 22.68 3.07 0.24
C PRO A 461 21.87 3.57 1.43
N GLY A 462 21.37 2.62 2.20
CA GLY A 462 20.62 2.87 3.42
C GLY A 462 20.99 1.84 4.50
N PHE A 463 20.88 2.25 5.73
CA PHE A 463 21.04 1.37 6.88
C PHE A 463 19.95 1.67 7.90
N ARG A 464 19.28 0.64 8.37
CA ARG A 464 18.31 0.69 9.44
C ARG A 464 18.73 -0.22 10.56
N LEU A 465 18.64 0.26 11.78
CA LEU A 465 18.78 -0.54 12.98
C LEU A 465 17.37 -0.66 13.61
N GLN A 466 16.81 -1.84 13.59
CA GLN A 466 15.51 -2.13 14.20
C GLN A 466 15.73 -2.87 15.52
N TYR A 467 15.21 -2.32 16.61
CA TYR A 467 15.24 -2.93 17.94
C TYR A 467 13.82 -3.29 18.37
N TYR A 468 13.62 -4.56 18.66
CA TYR A 468 12.37 -5.13 19.17
C TYR A 468 12.53 -5.29 20.67
N ALA A 469 12.11 -4.28 21.44
CA ALA A 469 12.39 -4.17 22.87
C ALA A 469 11.82 -5.35 23.67
N THR A 470 10.57 -5.74 23.38
CA THR A 470 9.89 -6.86 24.07
C THR A 470 10.61 -8.20 23.86
N LEU A 471 11.20 -8.41 22.68
CA LEU A 471 11.94 -9.62 22.34
C LEU A 471 13.42 -9.53 22.66
N SER A 472 13.91 -8.36 23.08
CA SER A 472 15.33 -8.05 23.27
C SER A 472 16.20 -8.36 22.03
N ASN A 473 15.64 -8.25 20.85
CA ASN A 473 16.29 -8.56 19.57
C ASN A 473 16.63 -7.30 18.78
N ILE A 474 17.82 -7.28 18.20
CA ILE A 474 18.29 -6.22 17.29
C ILE A 474 18.41 -6.81 15.89
N SER A 475 17.90 -6.07 14.89
CA SER A 475 18.04 -6.41 13.48
C SER A 475 18.74 -5.28 12.74
N PRO A 476 20.04 -5.44 12.37
CA PRO A 476 20.71 -4.56 11.43
C PRO A 476 20.21 -4.87 10.02
N GLU A 477 19.78 -3.83 9.30
CA GLU A 477 19.12 -3.95 8.00
C GLU A 477 19.81 -3.06 6.96
N PRO A 478 20.96 -3.49 6.38
CA PRO A 478 21.56 -2.82 5.24
C PRO A 478 20.64 -2.94 4.02
N ARG A 479 20.56 -1.86 3.25
CA ARG A 479 19.76 -1.78 2.03
C ARG A 479 20.48 -0.96 0.97
N LEU A 480 20.28 -1.31 -0.28
CA LEU A 480 20.88 -0.60 -1.40
C LEU A 480 19.88 -0.53 -2.55
N GLY A 481 19.61 0.65 -3.02
CA GLY A 481 18.94 0.90 -4.29
C GLY A 481 19.91 1.52 -5.29
N PHE A 482 19.77 1.18 -6.56
CA PHE A 482 20.49 1.84 -7.64
C PHE A 482 19.63 2.01 -8.89
N LYS A 483 19.95 3.05 -9.67
CA LYS A 483 19.40 3.27 -10.99
C LYS A 483 20.49 3.84 -11.90
N TYR A 484 20.67 3.23 -13.05
CA TYR A 484 21.61 3.67 -14.06
C TYR A 484 20.87 4.06 -15.35
N ASN A 485 20.80 5.36 -15.62
CA ASN A 485 20.26 5.88 -16.86
C ASN A 485 21.36 5.77 -17.92
N ILE A 486 21.23 4.81 -18.83
CA ILE A 486 22.18 4.57 -19.93
C ILE A 486 22.02 5.69 -20.96
N ASN A 487 20.78 6.05 -21.25
CA ASN A 487 20.39 7.14 -22.15
C ASN A 487 19.00 7.66 -21.75
N ASN A 488 18.40 8.50 -22.56
CA ASN A 488 17.07 9.06 -22.32
C ASN A 488 15.95 8.01 -22.37
N HIS A 489 16.18 6.86 -22.98
CA HIS A 489 15.19 5.82 -23.24
C HIS A 489 15.34 4.60 -22.36
N PHE A 490 16.55 4.22 -22.03
CA PHE A 490 16.86 2.94 -21.38
C PHE A 490 17.53 3.12 -20.02
N ARG A 491 17.01 2.47 -19.01
CA ARG A 491 17.47 2.53 -17.62
C ARG A 491 17.56 1.14 -17.02
N LEU A 492 18.62 0.90 -16.26
CA LEU A 492 18.75 -0.25 -15.38
C LEU A 492 18.47 0.17 -13.96
N LYS A 493 17.84 -0.71 -13.19
CA LYS A 493 17.54 -0.45 -11.78
C LYS A 493 17.64 -1.73 -10.95
N GLY A 494 17.97 -1.61 -9.68
CA GLY A 494 18.00 -2.75 -8.79
C GLY A 494 17.95 -2.33 -7.34
N ALA A 495 17.53 -3.26 -6.48
CA ALA A 495 17.49 -3.08 -5.03
C ALA A 495 17.79 -4.39 -4.33
N THR A 496 18.48 -4.28 -3.19
CA THR A 496 18.70 -5.39 -2.27
C THR A 496 18.59 -4.88 -0.84
N GLY A 497 18.19 -5.77 0.08
CA GLY A 497 18.11 -5.40 1.50
C GLY A 497 17.65 -6.51 2.40
N ILE A 498 17.91 -6.32 3.69
CA ILE A 498 17.48 -7.18 4.79
C ILE A 498 16.31 -6.52 5.50
N TYR A 499 15.31 -7.32 5.88
CA TYR A 499 14.06 -6.87 6.49
C TYR A 499 13.67 -7.79 7.63
N SER A 500 13.07 -7.21 8.69
CA SER A 500 12.54 -7.97 9.82
C SER A 500 11.14 -7.52 10.23
N GLN A 501 10.41 -8.39 10.91
CA GLN A 501 9.04 -8.17 11.35
C GLN A 501 8.73 -9.01 12.59
N ASN A 502 7.96 -8.42 13.53
CA ASN A 502 7.46 -9.12 14.70
C ASN A 502 5.96 -9.45 14.59
N LEU A 503 5.15 -8.63 13.91
CA LEU A 503 3.71 -8.85 13.79
C LEU A 503 3.41 -10.10 12.96
N LEU A 504 2.49 -10.92 13.44
CA LEU A 504 2.03 -12.17 12.85
C LEU A 504 0.54 -12.08 12.52
N SER A 505 0.03 -12.98 11.68
CA SER A 505 -1.41 -13.17 11.49
C SER A 505 -1.84 -14.60 11.71
N ALA A 506 -3.03 -14.75 12.27
CA ALA A 506 -3.73 -16.00 12.30
C ALA A 506 -4.54 -16.17 11.03
N THR A 507 -4.03 -16.93 10.09
CA THR A 507 -4.71 -17.27 8.84
C THR A 507 -4.62 -18.76 8.58
N SER A 508 -5.65 -19.32 7.93
CA SER A 508 -5.58 -20.71 7.43
C SER A 508 -4.58 -20.78 6.28
N ASP A 509 -3.75 -21.80 6.27
CA ASP A 509 -2.82 -22.13 5.17
C ASP A 509 -3.33 -23.22 4.23
N ARG A 510 -4.55 -23.72 4.45
CA ARG A 510 -5.18 -24.80 3.67
C ARG A 510 -6.08 -24.31 2.53
N ASP A 511 -6.63 -23.11 2.68
CA ASP A 511 -7.48 -22.45 1.71
C ASP A 511 -7.07 -20.98 1.55
N VAL A 512 -7.21 -20.44 0.35
CA VAL A 512 -6.88 -19.03 0.07
C VAL A 512 -7.89 -18.06 0.68
N VAL A 513 -9.11 -18.55 0.95
CA VAL A 513 -10.18 -17.76 1.55
C VAL A 513 -10.04 -17.77 3.07
N ASN A 514 -9.68 -16.63 3.62
CA ASN A 514 -9.62 -16.38 5.05
C ASN A 514 -10.61 -15.28 5.42
N LEU A 515 -11.64 -15.63 6.15
CA LEU A 515 -12.65 -14.68 6.62
C LEU A 515 -12.19 -13.93 7.88
N PHE A 516 -11.47 -14.61 8.77
CA PHE A 516 -10.93 -14.05 10.01
C PHE A 516 -9.49 -13.63 9.82
N TYR A 517 -9.21 -12.35 9.94
CA TYR A 517 -7.87 -11.77 9.84
C TYR A 517 -7.44 -11.21 11.19
N GLY A 518 -6.94 -12.10 12.03
CA GLY A 518 -6.47 -11.76 13.37
C GLY A 518 -4.97 -11.45 13.41
N PHE A 519 -4.56 -10.61 14.35
CA PHE A 519 -3.18 -10.19 14.57
C PHE A 519 -2.67 -10.66 15.92
N LEU A 520 -1.42 -11.07 15.93
CA LEU A 520 -0.66 -11.42 17.14
C LEU A 520 0.81 -10.98 16.99
N SER A 521 1.51 -10.90 18.09
CA SER A 521 2.91 -10.49 18.12
C SER A 521 3.66 -11.26 19.18
N GLY A 522 4.99 -11.42 19.00
CA GLY A 522 5.81 -12.13 19.96
C GLY A 522 5.43 -13.61 20.08
N SER A 523 6.00 -14.44 19.27
CA SER A 523 5.77 -15.87 19.36
C SER A 523 6.55 -16.47 20.54
N ASP A 524 5.92 -16.62 21.71
CA ASP A 524 6.59 -17.13 22.91
C ASP A 524 6.68 -18.66 22.93
N ASN A 525 5.69 -19.36 22.42
CA ASN A 525 5.65 -20.82 22.37
C ASN A 525 6.13 -21.39 21.02
N LEU A 526 7.41 -21.08 20.67
CA LEU A 526 8.09 -21.61 19.49
C LEU A 526 8.82 -22.93 19.79
N PRO A 527 9.04 -23.79 18.78
CA PRO A 527 10.02 -24.87 18.88
C PRO A 527 11.42 -24.33 19.21
N SER A 528 12.23 -25.09 19.93
CA SER A 528 13.61 -24.71 20.24
C SER A 528 14.56 -24.89 19.06
N THR A 529 14.24 -25.81 18.16
CA THR A 529 15.06 -26.18 17.01
C THR A 529 14.23 -26.18 15.72
N PHE A 530 14.90 -26.02 14.59
CA PHE A 530 14.32 -26.12 13.25
C PHE A 530 15.22 -26.95 12.34
N THR A 531 14.62 -27.88 11.60
CA THR A 531 15.33 -28.71 10.63
C THR A 531 15.05 -28.18 9.21
N ASP A 532 16.11 -27.84 8.47
CA ASP A 532 16.00 -27.35 7.09
C ASP A 532 15.70 -28.47 6.08
N GLU A 533 15.45 -28.12 4.83
CA GLU A 533 15.13 -29.05 3.75
C GLU A 533 16.29 -30.05 3.42
N ASN A 534 17.51 -29.79 3.89
CA ASN A 534 18.67 -30.65 3.75
C ASN A 534 18.87 -31.58 4.96
N GLY A 535 17.97 -31.54 5.96
CA GLY A 535 18.05 -32.34 7.16
C GLY A 535 18.97 -31.80 8.25
N LYS A 536 19.47 -30.57 8.11
CA LYS A 536 20.32 -29.93 9.11
C LYS A 536 19.47 -29.20 10.14
N THR A 537 19.69 -29.53 11.41
CA THR A 537 18.97 -28.91 12.53
C THR A 537 19.77 -27.74 13.09
N TYR A 538 19.07 -26.63 13.37
CA TYR A 538 19.58 -25.38 13.93
C TYR A 538 18.79 -25.00 15.17
N ASP A 539 19.47 -24.39 16.15
CA ASP A 539 18.81 -23.73 17.26
C ASP A 539 18.17 -22.43 16.78
N ILE A 540 16.94 -22.14 17.25
CA ILE A 540 16.25 -20.90 16.93
C ILE A 540 16.81 -19.79 17.81
N SER A 541 17.59 -18.90 17.18
CA SER A 541 18.32 -17.83 17.88
C SER A 541 17.49 -16.54 18.07
N HIS A 542 16.35 -16.38 17.39
CA HIS A 542 15.48 -15.22 17.49
C HIS A 542 14.04 -15.56 17.11
N LYS A 543 13.09 -14.73 17.59
CA LYS A 543 11.65 -14.88 17.34
C LYS A 543 11.13 -14.03 16.15
N LEU A 544 12.01 -13.38 15.40
CA LEU A 544 11.64 -12.46 14.32
C LEU A 544 11.44 -13.20 12.99
N GLN A 545 10.45 -12.78 12.22
CA GLN A 545 10.42 -13.08 10.80
C GLN A 545 11.47 -12.25 10.06
N LYS A 546 12.20 -12.86 9.14
CA LYS A 546 13.25 -12.20 8.33
C LYS A 546 13.17 -12.56 6.87
N ALA A 547 13.48 -11.58 6.02
CA ALA A 547 13.55 -11.76 4.58
C ALA A 547 14.70 -10.95 3.98
N ASN A 548 15.31 -11.51 2.91
CA ASN A 548 16.26 -10.84 2.05
C ASN A 548 15.60 -10.59 0.70
N HIS A 549 15.71 -9.39 0.16
CA HIS A 549 15.17 -9.05 -1.15
C HIS A 549 16.29 -8.79 -2.14
N TYR A 550 16.13 -9.31 -3.35
CA TYR A 550 16.98 -9.06 -4.51
C TYR A 550 16.07 -8.75 -5.69
N ILE A 551 16.18 -7.56 -6.24
CA ILE A 551 15.35 -7.09 -7.34
C ILE A 551 16.25 -6.45 -8.37
N PHE A 552 16.04 -6.82 -9.63
CA PHE A 552 16.74 -6.23 -10.76
C PHE A 552 15.76 -6.06 -11.92
N GLY A 553 15.89 -4.95 -12.62
CA GLY A 553 15.00 -4.69 -13.74
C GLY A 553 15.53 -3.62 -14.68
N PHE A 554 14.80 -3.45 -15.76
CA PHE A 554 15.04 -2.37 -16.71
C PHE A 554 13.74 -1.68 -17.11
N GLU A 555 13.88 -0.45 -17.49
CA GLU A 555 12.81 0.43 -17.92
C GLU A 555 13.16 1.03 -19.26
N TRP A 556 12.22 1.00 -20.19
CA TRP A 556 12.40 1.43 -21.56
C TRP A 556 11.27 2.34 -22.02
N ASN A 557 11.62 3.54 -22.50
CA ASN A 557 10.70 4.51 -23.09
C ASN A 557 11.13 4.73 -24.56
N PRO A 558 10.63 3.94 -25.52
CA PRO A 558 11.15 3.91 -26.90
C PRO A 558 10.87 5.16 -27.73
N ILE A 559 9.97 6.04 -27.28
CA ILE A 559 9.47 7.15 -28.09
C ILE A 559 10.07 8.50 -27.68
N ASP A 560 10.72 9.19 -28.62
CA ASP A 560 11.23 10.55 -28.46
C ASP A 560 10.14 11.61 -28.60
N SER A 561 9.31 11.49 -29.64
CA SER A 561 8.26 12.45 -29.94
C SER A 561 6.91 11.98 -29.39
N ILE A 562 6.67 12.33 -28.14
CA ILE A 562 5.38 12.05 -27.45
C ILE A 562 4.20 12.65 -28.22
N GLN A 563 4.39 13.81 -28.85
CA GLN A 563 3.34 14.49 -29.62
C GLN A 563 2.85 13.66 -30.83
N LYS A 564 3.76 12.91 -31.45
CA LYS A 564 3.45 12.16 -32.67
C LYS A 564 2.97 10.74 -32.40
N TRP A 565 3.55 10.05 -31.40
CA TRP A 565 3.38 8.63 -31.19
C TRP A 565 2.86 8.25 -29.79
N GLY A 566 2.63 9.24 -28.92
CA GLY A 566 2.24 9.02 -27.54
C GLY A 566 3.42 8.69 -26.64
N ASP A 567 3.12 8.20 -25.45
CA ASP A 567 4.09 7.76 -24.45
C ASP A 567 3.97 6.26 -24.22
N ILE A 568 5.08 5.55 -24.38
CA ILE A 568 5.19 4.13 -24.04
C ILE A 568 6.23 3.99 -22.92
N THR A 569 5.84 3.34 -21.85
CA THR A 569 6.74 2.91 -20.78
C THR A 569 6.65 1.40 -20.64
N ILE A 570 7.78 0.72 -20.80
CA ILE A 570 7.94 -0.72 -20.56
C ILE A 570 8.84 -0.90 -19.36
N ASN A 571 8.38 -1.66 -18.38
CA ASN A 571 9.15 -2.01 -17.19
C ASN A 571 9.16 -3.53 -17.00
N ILE A 572 10.36 -4.11 -16.88
CA ILE A 572 10.52 -5.55 -16.60
C ILE A 572 11.37 -5.69 -15.36
N GLU A 573 10.87 -6.43 -14.37
CA GLU A 573 11.56 -6.66 -13.10
C GLU A 573 11.57 -8.15 -12.74
N GLY A 574 12.79 -8.69 -12.54
CA GLY A 574 13.00 -9.97 -11.87
C GLY A 574 13.17 -9.77 -10.37
N TYR A 575 12.60 -10.64 -9.57
CA TYR A 575 12.71 -10.57 -8.12
C TYR A 575 12.97 -11.93 -7.49
N LEU A 576 13.70 -11.90 -6.37
CA LEU A 576 13.86 -13.01 -5.44
C LEU A 576 13.68 -12.45 -4.02
N LYS A 577 12.74 -13.01 -3.26
CA LYS A 577 12.61 -12.83 -1.82
C LYS A 577 12.95 -14.15 -1.14
N ASP A 578 13.97 -14.15 -0.31
CA ASP A 578 14.41 -15.28 0.48
C ASP A 578 13.95 -15.05 1.92
N PHE A 579 12.93 -15.81 2.35
CA PHE A 579 12.40 -15.77 3.71
C PHE A 579 13.22 -16.73 4.57
N SER A 580 14.20 -16.20 5.25
CA SER A 580 15.12 -16.99 6.07
C SER A 580 14.45 -17.53 7.34
N GLN A 581 13.43 -16.85 7.86
CA GLN A 581 12.58 -17.32 8.95
C GLN A 581 11.21 -16.68 8.86
N LEU A 582 10.19 -17.49 8.93
CA LEU A 582 8.77 -17.14 9.06
C LEU A 582 8.18 -17.88 10.25
N THR A 583 7.14 -17.32 10.81
CA THR A 583 6.39 -17.94 11.91
C THR A 583 4.90 -17.99 11.51
N ASN A 584 4.29 -19.16 11.64
CA ASN A 584 2.88 -19.40 11.39
C ASN A 584 2.23 -20.09 12.59
N LEU A 585 0.90 -20.01 12.71
CA LEU A 585 0.16 -20.84 13.66
C LEU A 585 0.38 -22.32 13.36
N ASN A 586 0.52 -23.10 14.40
CA ASN A 586 0.74 -24.54 14.25
C ASN A 586 -0.56 -25.26 13.85
N ARG A 587 -0.66 -25.61 12.56
CA ARG A 587 -1.77 -26.39 12.00
C ARG A 587 -1.87 -27.83 12.52
N ASN A 588 -0.80 -28.31 13.15
CA ASN A 588 -0.68 -29.68 13.62
C ASN A 588 -0.85 -29.80 15.15
N LYS A 589 -1.16 -28.69 15.88
CA LYS A 589 -1.34 -28.69 17.32
C LYS A 589 -2.50 -29.60 17.72
N LEU A 590 -2.21 -30.61 18.50
CA LEU A 590 -3.16 -31.61 19.05
C LEU A 590 -3.22 -31.59 20.59
N TYR A 591 -2.13 -31.17 21.23
CA TYR A 591 -1.96 -31.18 22.69
C TYR A 591 -1.67 -29.77 23.21
N GLU A 592 -2.03 -29.53 24.45
CA GLU A 592 -1.53 -28.36 25.16
C GLU A 592 -0.03 -28.53 25.50
N ASP A 593 0.73 -27.45 25.55
CA ASP A 593 2.15 -27.49 25.94
C ASP A 593 2.29 -27.37 27.46
N ASP A 594 1.93 -28.45 28.13
CA ASP A 594 1.90 -28.59 29.58
C ASP A 594 2.76 -29.77 30.04
N GLN A 595 2.86 -29.94 31.36
CA GLN A 595 3.67 -31.02 31.96
C GLN A 595 3.13 -32.43 31.60
N ALA A 596 1.81 -32.60 31.41
CA ALA A 596 1.20 -33.87 31.05
C ALA A 596 1.61 -34.35 29.66
N HIS A 597 1.94 -33.37 28.77
CA HIS A 597 2.32 -33.66 27.40
C HIS A 597 3.81 -33.35 27.12
N ALA A 598 4.65 -33.26 28.17
CA ALA A 598 6.07 -32.91 28.01
C ALA A 598 6.82 -33.86 27.04
N ASN A 599 6.42 -35.13 27.01
CA ASN A 599 7.00 -36.19 26.13
C ASN A 599 6.48 -36.17 24.68
N LYS A 600 5.52 -35.30 24.36
CA LYS A 600 5.03 -35.16 22.97
C LYS A 600 5.96 -34.29 22.15
N PRO A 601 6.10 -34.57 20.81
CA PRO A 601 6.90 -33.74 19.92
C PRO A 601 6.40 -32.28 19.88
N ASP A 602 7.31 -31.33 19.76
CA ASP A 602 7.00 -29.90 19.64
C ASP A 602 6.02 -29.61 18.48
N LEU A 603 6.13 -30.36 17.39
CA LEU A 603 5.19 -30.30 16.27
C LEU A 603 3.72 -30.41 16.66
N PHE A 604 3.38 -31.16 17.71
CA PHE A 604 2.00 -31.43 18.11
C PHE A 604 1.55 -30.62 19.33
N LYS A 605 2.44 -29.89 20.00
CA LYS A 605 2.08 -29.15 21.21
C LYS A 605 2.37 -27.65 21.15
N LYS A 606 3.38 -27.21 20.39
CA LYS A 606 3.70 -25.79 20.28
C LYS A 606 2.61 -25.02 19.53
N ASP A 607 2.42 -23.73 19.86
CA ASP A 607 1.42 -22.86 19.24
C ASP A 607 1.83 -22.42 17.85
N PHE A 608 3.13 -22.36 17.59
CA PHE A 608 3.71 -21.87 16.35
C PHE A 608 4.64 -22.88 15.70
N ILE A 609 4.74 -22.77 14.38
CA ILE A 609 5.75 -23.45 13.55
C ILE A 609 6.67 -22.43 12.90
N ILE A 610 7.93 -22.83 12.73
CA ILE A 610 8.90 -22.08 11.93
C ILE A 610 8.88 -22.62 10.50
N GLU A 611 8.97 -21.70 9.56
CA GLU A 611 9.08 -22.02 8.13
C GLU A 611 10.20 -21.20 7.50
N THR A 612 10.75 -21.73 6.42
CA THR A 612 11.59 -20.98 5.49
C THR A 612 10.93 -20.95 4.12
N GLY A 613 11.38 -20.09 3.22
CA GLY A 613 10.78 -20.10 1.90
C GLY A 613 11.40 -19.14 0.92
N LYS A 614 11.05 -19.31 -0.35
CA LYS A 614 11.49 -18.45 -1.45
C LYS A 614 10.32 -18.04 -2.30
N ALA A 615 10.29 -16.78 -2.70
CA ALA A 615 9.39 -16.28 -3.71
C ALA A 615 10.21 -15.59 -4.80
N TYR A 616 10.04 -16.02 -6.04
CA TYR A 616 10.77 -15.46 -7.18
C TYR A 616 9.88 -15.38 -8.42
N GLY A 617 10.23 -14.50 -9.32
CA GLY A 617 9.44 -14.30 -10.51
C GLY A 617 9.89 -13.15 -11.38
N ILE A 618 9.11 -12.90 -12.42
CA ILE A 618 9.32 -11.80 -13.37
C ILE A 618 7.98 -11.08 -13.56
N ASP A 619 8.02 -9.76 -13.43
CA ASP A 619 6.91 -8.86 -13.69
C ASP A 619 7.19 -8.05 -14.96
N PHE A 620 6.23 -8.02 -15.86
CA PHE A 620 6.22 -7.20 -17.06
C PHE A 620 5.09 -6.19 -16.97
N LEU A 621 5.42 -4.91 -17.22
CA LEU A 621 4.46 -3.82 -17.26
C LEU A 621 4.65 -3.02 -18.54
N ILE A 622 3.55 -2.72 -19.22
CA ILE A 622 3.49 -1.78 -20.34
C ILE A 622 2.40 -0.74 -20.06
N LYS A 623 2.74 0.53 -20.18
CA LYS A 623 1.81 1.65 -20.21
C LYS A 623 1.93 2.36 -21.52
N TYR A 624 0.78 2.67 -22.15
CA TYR A 624 0.71 3.49 -23.37
C TYR A 624 -0.35 4.57 -23.20
N GLU A 625 0.02 5.81 -23.43
CA GLU A 625 -0.90 6.96 -23.41
C GLU A 625 -0.72 7.80 -24.67
N TYR A 626 -1.78 7.90 -25.47
CA TYR A 626 -1.78 8.73 -26.65
C TYR A 626 -3.12 9.41 -26.84
N LYS A 627 -3.13 10.75 -26.84
CA LYS A 627 -4.37 11.56 -26.98
C LYS A 627 -5.44 11.09 -25.96
N ASP A 628 -6.47 10.46 -26.45
CA ASP A 628 -7.64 10.02 -25.70
C ASP A 628 -7.63 8.55 -25.31
N PHE A 629 -6.61 7.84 -25.77
CA PHE A 629 -6.43 6.41 -25.51
C PHE A 629 -5.39 6.18 -24.41
N TYR A 630 -5.72 5.31 -23.47
CA TYR A 630 -4.84 4.83 -22.42
C TYR A 630 -4.90 3.30 -22.36
N PHE A 631 -3.75 2.68 -22.27
CA PHE A 631 -3.60 1.25 -22.07
C PHE A 631 -2.57 0.97 -20.99
N TRP A 632 -2.91 0.04 -20.12
CA TRP A 632 -2.03 -0.44 -19.07
C TRP A 632 -2.14 -1.95 -19.00
N GLY A 633 -1.06 -2.65 -19.35
CA GLY A 633 -0.95 -4.10 -19.31
C GLY A 633 0.08 -4.54 -18.29
N VAL A 634 -0.25 -5.56 -17.50
CA VAL A 634 0.64 -6.20 -16.54
C VAL A 634 0.56 -7.71 -16.71
N TYR A 635 1.72 -8.34 -16.76
CA TYR A 635 1.86 -9.78 -16.66
C TYR A 635 2.87 -10.11 -15.56
N SER A 636 2.49 -10.99 -14.65
CA SER A 636 3.34 -11.49 -13.57
C SER A 636 3.44 -13.00 -13.63
N LEU A 637 4.68 -13.51 -13.67
CA LEU A 637 5.01 -14.91 -13.48
C LEU A 637 5.68 -15.07 -12.13
N GLY A 638 5.04 -15.77 -11.20
CA GLY A 638 5.53 -15.90 -9.83
C GLY A 638 5.57 -17.35 -9.34
N PHE A 639 6.52 -17.64 -8.46
CA PHE A 639 6.72 -18.93 -7.83
C PHE A 639 6.93 -18.73 -6.34
N VAL A 640 6.20 -19.45 -5.51
CA VAL A 640 6.36 -19.43 -4.05
C VAL A 640 6.50 -20.85 -3.54
N LYS A 641 7.53 -21.09 -2.72
CA LYS A 641 7.76 -22.36 -2.02
C LYS A 641 8.00 -22.10 -0.54
N ARG A 642 7.52 -22.98 0.31
CA ARG A 642 7.71 -22.97 1.75
C ARG A 642 8.20 -24.35 2.22
N TRP A 643 9.03 -24.35 3.24
CA TRP A 643 9.47 -25.54 3.98
C TRP A 643 9.06 -25.37 5.44
N ASP A 644 8.30 -26.30 6.00
CA ASP A 644 7.71 -26.23 7.34
C ASP A 644 8.41 -27.11 8.38
N GLY A 645 9.60 -27.60 8.07
CA GLY A 645 10.33 -28.56 8.90
C GLY A 645 10.03 -30.02 8.57
N LEU A 646 8.99 -30.32 7.78
CA LEU A 646 8.58 -31.67 7.39
C LEU A 646 8.48 -31.85 5.88
N GLN A 647 7.92 -30.86 5.17
CA GLN A 647 7.65 -30.95 3.74
C GLN A 647 7.81 -29.61 3.05
N THR A 648 8.23 -29.68 1.80
CA THR A 648 8.13 -28.53 0.90
C THR A 648 6.73 -28.46 0.31
N TYR A 649 6.11 -27.29 0.35
CA TYR A 649 4.77 -27.08 -0.18
C TYR A 649 4.63 -25.74 -0.89
N ARG A 650 3.59 -25.62 -1.72
CA ARG A 650 3.17 -24.38 -2.35
C ARG A 650 2.13 -23.72 -1.44
N PRO A 651 2.31 -22.45 -1.01
CA PRO A 651 1.27 -21.78 -0.26
C PRO A 651 -0.03 -21.64 -1.05
N ASN A 652 -1.16 -21.53 -0.36
CA ASN A 652 -2.49 -21.38 -0.93
C ASN A 652 -2.66 -20.16 -1.85
N PHE A 653 -1.75 -19.18 -1.77
CA PHE A 653 -1.73 -17.97 -2.59
C PHE A 653 -0.70 -18.02 -3.75
N ASP A 654 -0.07 -19.13 -4.03
CA ASP A 654 0.89 -19.32 -5.15
C ASP A 654 0.16 -19.32 -6.50
N ARG A 655 -0.05 -18.12 -7.08
CA ARG A 655 -0.61 -17.95 -8.43
C ARG A 655 0.53 -17.78 -9.44
N ARG A 656 0.66 -18.72 -10.36
CA ARG A 656 1.77 -18.76 -11.34
C ARG A 656 1.70 -17.63 -12.36
N HIS A 657 0.56 -17.49 -13.02
CA HIS A 657 0.35 -16.49 -14.04
C HIS A 657 -0.76 -15.55 -13.60
N ASN A 658 -0.50 -14.25 -13.68
CA ASN A 658 -1.48 -13.20 -13.40
C ASN A 658 -1.37 -12.11 -14.46
N ILE A 659 -2.46 -11.87 -15.20
CA ILE A 659 -2.55 -10.86 -16.26
C ILE A 659 -3.60 -9.84 -15.85
N ASN A 660 -3.28 -8.56 -15.97
CA ASN A 660 -4.22 -7.46 -15.80
C ASN A 660 -4.10 -6.52 -16.98
N LEU A 661 -5.21 -6.22 -17.64
CA LEU A 661 -5.30 -5.23 -18.69
C LEU A 661 -6.31 -4.17 -18.31
N VAL A 662 -5.93 -2.91 -18.45
CA VAL A 662 -6.81 -1.76 -18.24
C VAL A 662 -6.74 -0.89 -19.48
N THR A 663 -7.89 -0.52 -20.03
CA THR A 663 -7.98 0.35 -21.19
C THR A 663 -9.01 1.44 -20.92
N SER A 664 -8.68 2.67 -21.29
CA SER A 664 -9.60 3.81 -21.20
C SER A 664 -9.57 4.59 -22.51
N TYR A 665 -10.74 4.97 -23.01
CA TYR A 665 -10.88 5.77 -24.21
C TYR A 665 -11.91 6.88 -24.04
N ASN A 666 -11.48 8.13 -24.28
CA ASN A 666 -12.36 9.28 -24.24
C ASN A 666 -12.80 9.68 -25.64
N PHE A 667 -14.10 9.92 -25.85
CA PHE A 667 -14.66 10.26 -27.16
C PHE A 667 -15.82 11.25 -27.09
N GLY A 668 -16.37 11.59 -28.24
CA GLY A 668 -17.50 12.51 -28.36
C GLY A 668 -17.10 13.98 -28.27
N LYS A 669 -18.09 14.85 -28.41
CA LYS A 669 -17.89 16.30 -28.32
C LYS A 669 -17.41 16.68 -26.94
N TYR A 670 -16.33 17.46 -26.86
CA TYR A 670 -15.67 17.88 -25.62
C TYR A 670 -15.16 16.69 -24.76
N LYS A 671 -14.95 15.50 -25.37
CA LYS A 671 -14.52 14.28 -24.64
C LYS A 671 -15.44 13.94 -23.48
N SER A 672 -16.73 14.15 -23.68
CA SER A 672 -17.75 14.00 -22.65
C SER A 672 -18.12 12.53 -22.37
N TRP A 673 -17.66 11.60 -23.17
CA TRP A 673 -17.81 10.17 -22.99
C TRP A 673 -16.47 9.52 -22.67
N GLU A 674 -16.50 8.51 -21.82
CA GLU A 674 -15.34 7.68 -21.46
C GLU A 674 -15.78 6.22 -21.37
N ILE A 675 -15.03 5.31 -22.02
CA ILE A 675 -15.19 3.86 -21.86
C ILE A 675 -13.95 3.34 -21.17
N ASP A 676 -14.16 2.61 -20.10
CA ASP A 676 -13.10 1.92 -19.36
C ASP A 676 -13.37 0.41 -19.37
N LEU A 677 -12.31 -0.35 -19.61
CA LEU A 677 -12.32 -1.80 -19.60
C LEU A 677 -11.23 -2.32 -18.66
N ARG A 678 -11.54 -3.34 -17.89
CA ARG A 678 -10.57 -4.07 -17.08
C ARG A 678 -10.74 -5.56 -17.32
N TRP A 679 -9.66 -6.22 -17.72
CA TRP A 679 -9.62 -7.67 -17.84
C TRP A 679 -8.55 -8.25 -16.94
N ASN A 680 -8.93 -9.28 -16.18
CA ASN A 680 -8.05 -10.01 -15.29
C ASN A 680 -8.10 -11.50 -15.63
N LEU A 681 -6.93 -12.13 -15.74
CA LEU A 681 -6.76 -13.57 -15.90
C LEU A 681 -5.70 -14.07 -14.93
N GLY A 682 -6.00 -15.13 -14.19
CA GLY A 682 -5.04 -15.75 -13.30
C GLY A 682 -5.18 -17.26 -13.25
N THR A 683 -4.07 -17.97 -13.10
CA THR A 683 -4.13 -19.42 -12.79
C THR A 683 -4.79 -19.63 -11.43
N GLY A 684 -5.44 -20.77 -11.25
CA GLY A 684 -6.10 -21.13 -10.00
C GLY A 684 -5.13 -21.18 -8.82
N PHE A 685 -5.66 -21.01 -7.62
CA PHE A 685 -4.90 -21.14 -6.39
C PHE A 685 -4.76 -22.59 -5.96
N PRO A 686 -3.62 -22.96 -5.34
CA PRO A 686 -3.51 -24.25 -4.66
C PRO A 686 -4.48 -24.35 -3.48
N PHE A 687 -4.96 -25.54 -3.20
CA PHE A 687 -5.74 -25.83 -2.01
C PHE A 687 -5.48 -27.23 -1.49
N THR A 688 -5.78 -27.46 -0.22
CA THR A 688 -5.66 -28.77 0.42
C THR A 688 -6.94 -29.57 0.18
N PRO A 689 -6.89 -30.74 -0.47
CA PRO A 689 -8.09 -31.54 -0.70
C PRO A 689 -8.60 -32.19 0.59
N THR A 690 -9.86 -32.56 0.60
CA THR A 690 -10.46 -33.42 1.63
C THR A 690 -10.11 -34.88 1.32
N ALA A 691 -9.50 -35.57 2.27
CA ALA A 691 -9.19 -36.99 2.16
C ALA A 691 -10.32 -37.89 2.72
N GLY A 692 -11.11 -37.34 3.64
CA GLY A 692 -12.21 -38.04 4.26
C GLY A 692 -12.83 -37.24 5.39
N PHE A 693 -13.71 -37.89 6.13
CA PHE A 693 -14.39 -37.30 7.28
C PHE A 693 -14.29 -38.22 8.48
N TYR A 694 -14.40 -37.67 9.65
CA TYR A 694 -14.54 -38.40 10.90
C TYR A 694 -15.58 -37.73 11.78
N GLU A 695 -16.17 -38.48 12.66
CA GLU A 695 -17.10 -37.93 13.63
C GLU A 695 -16.30 -37.38 14.83
N ASN A 696 -16.44 -36.09 15.05
CA ASN A 696 -15.78 -35.41 16.17
C ASN A 696 -16.68 -35.47 17.41
N LEU A 697 -16.56 -36.56 18.17
CA LEU A 697 -17.34 -36.75 19.40
C LEU A 697 -16.72 -35.92 20.52
N SER A 698 -17.53 -35.07 21.18
CA SER A 698 -17.14 -34.43 22.44
C SER A 698 -17.63 -35.30 23.63
N PHE A 699 -16.71 -35.66 24.46
CA PHE A 699 -17.00 -36.42 25.70
C PHE A 699 -17.12 -35.53 26.95
N ASP A 700 -17.05 -34.20 26.75
CA ASP A 700 -17.26 -33.25 27.81
C ASP A 700 -18.76 -33.15 28.18
N ASN A 701 -19.11 -33.35 29.45
CA ASN A 701 -20.48 -33.28 29.95
C ASN A 701 -21.46 -34.30 29.32
N ILE A 702 -21.02 -35.53 29.13
CA ILE A 702 -21.91 -36.59 28.65
C ILE A 702 -22.95 -36.90 29.72
N THR A 703 -24.12 -36.29 29.60
CA THR A 703 -25.33 -36.59 30.40
C THR A 703 -26.28 -37.55 29.67
N THR A 704 -26.02 -37.85 28.40
CA THR A 704 -26.87 -38.65 27.52
C THR A 704 -26.01 -39.70 26.80
N ASP A 705 -26.70 -40.71 26.24
CA ASP A 705 -26.07 -41.82 25.51
C ASP A 705 -25.34 -41.25 24.25
N TYR A 706 -24.00 -41.35 24.22
CA TYR A 706 -23.18 -40.93 23.11
C TYR A 706 -23.46 -41.65 21.81
N THR A 707 -24.08 -42.87 21.89
CA THR A 707 -24.44 -43.65 20.70
C THR A 707 -25.61 -43.06 19.94
N THR A 708 -26.38 -42.19 20.57
CA THR A 708 -27.54 -41.48 19.98
C THR A 708 -27.28 -40.02 19.65
N GLN A 709 -26.13 -39.48 20.07
CA GLN A 709 -25.70 -38.12 19.74
C GLN A 709 -24.77 -38.18 18.52
N ASN A 710 -25.20 -37.61 17.41
CA ASN A 710 -24.31 -37.39 16.28
C ASN A 710 -23.25 -36.33 16.65
N GLY A 711 -21.99 -36.70 16.59
CA GLY A 711 -20.88 -35.76 16.69
C GLY A 711 -20.82 -34.82 15.48
N GLN A 712 -20.06 -33.74 15.65
CA GLN A 712 -19.78 -32.87 14.52
C GLN A 712 -18.86 -33.54 13.52
N LEU A 713 -19.09 -33.29 12.25
CA LEU A 713 -18.27 -33.81 11.16
C LEU A 713 -16.91 -33.12 11.15
N GLY A 714 -15.85 -33.84 11.46
CA GLY A 714 -14.47 -33.39 11.30
C GLY A 714 -13.94 -33.71 9.89
N VAL A 715 -13.07 -32.88 9.37
CA VAL A 715 -12.47 -33.05 8.04
C VAL A 715 -11.08 -33.63 8.16
N LEU A 716 -10.85 -34.79 7.52
CA LEU A 716 -9.51 -35.31 7.29
C LEU A 716 -8.93 -34.64 6.03
N TYR A 717 -7.85 -33.91 6.21
CA TYR A 717 -7.19 -33.21 5.14
C TYR A 717 -6.19 -34.12 4.41
N GLY A 718 -6.14 -34.00 3.10
CA GLY A 718 -5.11 -34.60 2.27
C GLY A 718 -3.78 -33.85 2.33
N LYS A 719 -2.91 -34.11 1.36
CA LYS A 719 -1.60 -33.44 1.28
C LYS A 719 -1.79 -31.93 1.09
N LEU A 720 -1.03 -31.13 1.89
CA LEU A 720 -1.12 -29.69 1.94
C LEU A 720 -0.97 -29.05 0.55
N ASN A 721 -1.99 -28.29 0.13
CA ASN A 721 -2.05 -27.50 -1.12
C ASN A 721 -1.65 -28.28 -2.39
N SER A 722 -1.99 -29.58 -2.44
CA SER A 722 -1.64 -30.48 -3.55
C SER A 722 -2.56 -30.34 -4.76
N HIS A 723 -3.75 -29.77 -4.60
CA HIS A 723 -4.71 -29.53 -5.68
C HIS A 723 -4.77 -28.06 -6.06
N GLN A 724 -5.35 -27.76 -7.23
CA GLN A 724 -5.42 -26.41 -7.78
C GLN A 724 -6.84 -26.10 -8.24
N LEU A 725 -7.35 -24.91 -7.87
CA LEU A 725 -8.62 -24.39 -8.35
C LEU A 725 -8.55 -24.11 -9.86
N PRO A 726 -9.69 -24.06 -10.57
CA PRO A 726 -9.74 -23.60 -11.96
C PRO A 726 -9.20 -22.17 -12.13
N ALA A 727 -8.77 -21.86 -13.35
CA ALA A 727 -8.30 -20.51 -13.68
C ALA A 727 -9.42 -19.48 -13.51
N TYR A 728 -9.07 -18.34 -12.94
CA TYR A 728 -9.92 -17.17 -12.79
C TYR A 728 -9.83 -16.27 -14.02
N ALA A 729 -10.95 -15.78 -14.52
CA ALA A 729 -10.99 -14.74 -15.54
C ALA A 729 -12.21 -13.84 -15.37
N ARG A 730 -12.04 -12.52 -15.50
CA ARG A 730 -13.10 -11.52 -15.37
C ARG A 730 -12.88 -10.35 -16.30
N LEU A 731 -13.96 -9.92 -16.95
CA LEU A 731 -14.02 -8.66 -17.70
C LEU A 731 -15.02 -7.74 -17.01
N ASP A 732 -14.57 -6.54 -16.72
CA ASP A 732 -15.39 -5.44 -16.21
C ASP A 732 -15.36 -4.30 -17.22
N ALA A 733 -16.49 -3.64 -17.41
CA ALA A 733 -16.63 -2.51 -18.32
C ALA A 733 -17.44 -1.40 -17.70
N THR A 734 -17.11 -0.15 -18.03
CA THR A 734 -17.87 1.03 -17.61
C THR A 734 -17.91 2.04 -18.75
N ILE A 735 -19.07 2.61 -19.00
CA ILE A 735 -19.24 3.78 -19.86
C ILE A 735 -19.71 4.95 -19.02
N LYS A 736 -19.01 6.09 -19.13
CA LYS A 736 -19.27 7.31 -18.36
C LYS A 736 -19.68 8.44 -19.29
N LYS A 737 -20.63 9.24 -18.84
CA LYS A 737 -21.05 10.50 -19.49
C LYS A 737 -20.84 11.64 -18.52
N LYS A 738 -20.09 12.66 -18.96
CA LYS A 738 -19.81 13.88 -18.19
C LYS A 738 -20.68 15.03 -18.70
N PHE A 739 -21.35 15.69 -17.78
CA PHE A 739 -22.12 16.91 -18.00
C PHE A 739 -21.43 18.03 -17.22
N GLU A 740 -20.96 19.04 -17.90
CA GLU A 740 -20.29 20.20 -17.29
C GLU A 740 -21.25 21.38 -17.35
N PHE A 741 -21.81 21.79 -16.21
CA PHE A 741 -22.71 22.94 -16.08
C PHE A 741 -21.92 24.24 -15.82
N SER A 742 -20.79 24.12 -15.09
CA SER A 742 -19.81 25.19 -14.87
C SER A 742 -18.44 24.57 -14.57
N GLU A 743 -17.41 25.40 -14.35
CA GLU A 743 -16.08 24.92 -13.98
C GLU A 743 -16.10 24.09 -12.69
N SER A 744 -16.94 24.48 -11.73
CA SER A 744 -17.08 23.80 -10.42
C SER A 744 -18.23 22.81 -10.35
N ASN A 745 -19.23 22.90 -11.23
CA ASN A 745 -20.45 22.08 -11.16
C ASN A 745 -20.48 21.07 -12.31
N LYS A 746 -20.24 19.81 -11.99
CA LYS A 746 -20.16 18.72 -12.96
C LYS A 746 -20.91 17.50 -12.45
N LEU A 747 -21.66 16.88 -13.36
CA LEU A 747 -22.34 15.61 -13.11
C LEU A 747 -21.73 14.55 -14.03
N GLU A 748 -21.29 13.43 -13.46
CA GLU A 748 -20.89 12.25 -14.19
C GLU A 748 -21.86 11.11 -13.90
N VAL A 749 -22.39 10.49 -14.95
CA VAL A 749 -23.23 9.30 -14.86
C VAL A 749 -22.44 8.15 -15.49
N ALA A 750 -22.30 7.06 -14.76
CA ALA A 750 -21.58 5.88 -15.22
C ALA A 750 -22.48 4.64 -15.17
N LEU A 751 -22.54 3.92 -16.27
CA LEU A 751 -23.14 2.60 -16.39
C LEU A 751 -22.01 1.56 -16.46
N GLY A 752 -21.99 0.66 -15.50
CA GLY A 752 -20.96 -0.35 -15.36
C GLY A 752 -21.51 -1.76 -15.39
N VAL A 753 -20.65 -2.70 -15.70
CA VAL A 753 -20.90 -4.13 -15.55
C VAL A 753 -19.67 -4.82 -15.00
N THR A 754 -19.83 -5.54 -13.90
CA THR A 754 -18.82 -6.44 -13.34
C THR A 754 -19.06 -7.84 -13.89
N ASN A 755 -17.99 -8.55 -14.25
CA ASN A 755 -18.03 -9.90 -14.82
C ASN A 755 -18.94 -9.99 -16.06
N ALA A 756 -18.65 -9.18 -17.08
CA ALA A 756 -19.51 -8.95 -18.25
C ALA A 756 -19.86 -10.23 -19.03
N TYR A 757 -19.02 -11.27 -19.02
CA TYR A 757 -19.33 -12.54 -19.64
C TYR A 757 -19.85 -13.61 -18.67
N ASN A 758 -20.22 -13.20 -17.45
CA ASN A 758 -20.85 -14.04 -16.43
C ASN A 758 -20.10 -15.35 -16.17
N ARG A 759 -18.77 -15.31 -16.13
CA ARG A 759 -17.97 -16.49 -15.84
C ARG A 759 -18.14 -16.91 -14.38
N GLN A 760 -18.42 -18.19 -14.17
CA GLN A 760 -18.44 -18.78 -12.84
C GLN A 760 -17.00 -19.02 -12.36
N ASN A 761 -16.45 -18.07 -11.62
CA ASN A 761 -15.13 -18.17 -11.01
C ASN A 761 -15.26 -18.83 -9.64
N VAL A 762 -14.55 -19.93 -9.42
CA VAL A 762 -14.59 -20.63 -8.14
C VAL A 762 -13.96 -19.75 -7.07
N PHE A 763 -14.67 -19.57 -5.95
CA PHE A 763 -14.16 -18.92 -4.75
C PHE A 763 -13.51 -19.93 -3.81
N TYR A 764 -14.28 -20.95 -3.39
CA TYR A 764 -13.81 -22.09 -2.64
C TYR A 764 -14.78 -23.26 -2.75
N PHE A 765 -14.41 -24.40 -2.21
CA PHE A 765 -15.30 -25.55 -2.03
C PHE A 765 -15.69 -25.68 -0.56
N ASP A 766 -16.99 -25.66 -0.27
CA ASP A 766 -17.48 -26.02 1.05
C ASP A 766 -17.25 -27.54 1.23
N ARG A 767 -16.37 -27.88 2.16
CA ARG A 767 -15.88 -29.24 2.37
C ARG A 767 -16.94 -30.17 2.93
N ILE A 768 -17.82 -29.64 3.78
CA ILE A 768 -18.85 -30.41 4.47
C ILE A 768 -20.03 -30.69 3.54
N SER A 769 -20.53 -29.66 2.87
CA SER A 769 -21.67 -29.79 1.98
C SER A 769 -21.29 -30.21 0.55
N TYR A 770 -20.01 -30.35 0.24
CA TYR A 770 -19.49 -30.63 -1.13
C TYR A 770 -19.98 -29.63 -2.19
N LYS A 771 -20.28 -28.41 -1.77
CA LYS A 771 -20.77 -27.38 -2.68
C LYS A 771 -19.64 -26.49 -3.16
N ARG A 772 -19.67 -26.22 -4.45
CA ARG A 772 -18.89 -25.20 -5.07
C ARG A 772 -19.48 -23.83 -4.71
N VAL A 773 -18.65 -22.93 -4.23
CA VAL A 773 -19.02 -21.53 -3.97
C VAL A 773 -18.32 -20.66 -5.00
N ASP A 774 -19.09 -19.96 -5.81
CA ASP A 774 -18.57 -19.06 -6.83
C ASP A 774 -18.45 -17.64 -6.33
N GLN A 775 -17.58 -16.87 -6.99
CA GLN A 775 -17.42 -15.43 -6.83
C GLN A 775 -18.62 -14.69 -7.46
N LEU A 776 -18.56 -13.37 -7.53
CA LEU A 776 -19.66 -12.56 -8.05
C LEU A 776 -20.00 -12.94 -9.52
N PRO A 777 -21.28 -13.16 -9.84
CA PRO A 777 -21.75 -13.31 -11.21
C PRO A 777 -21.75 -11.96 -11.93
N ILE A 778 -22.39 -11.85 -13.07
CA ILE A 778 -22.62 -10.59 -13.76
C ILE A 778 -23.42 -9.62 -12.86
N MET A 779 -22.90 -8.40 -12.68
CA MET A 779 -23.56 -7.37 -11.88
C MET A 779 -23.53 -6.03 -12.63
N PRO A 780 -24.65 -5.62 -13.24
CA PRO A 780 -24.77 -4.25 -13.77
C PRO A 780 -24.87 -3.23 -12.65
N SER A 781 -24.36 -2.03 -12.86
CA SER A 781 -24.39 -0.94 -11.89
C SER A 781 -24.59 0.40 -12.57
N LEU A 782 -25.28 1.31 -11.90
CA LEU A 782 -25.43 2.70 -12.30
C LEU A 782 -24.89 3.58 -11.18
N SER A 783 -23.97 4.46 -11.47
CA SER A 783 -23.46 5.43 -10.48
C SER A 783 -23.59 6.85 -10.98
N MET A 784 -23.80 7.76 -10.04
CA MET A 784 -23.89 9.20 -10.27
C MET A 784 -22.90 9.91 -9.36
N ASN A 785 -22.05 10.76 -9.93
CA ASN A 785 -21.05 11.56 -9.24
C ASN A 785 -21.33 13.04 -9.52
N TRP A 786 -21.71 13.78 -8.51
CA TRP A 786 -21.96 15.21 -8.61
C TRP A 786 -20.89 15.99 -7.83
N SER A 787 -20.14 16.83 -8.54
CA SER A 787 -19.13 17.71 -7.97
C SER A 787 -19.59 19.16 -8.06
N PHE A 788 -19.39 19.95 -7.00
CA PHE A 788 -19.80 21.34 -6.88
C PHE A 788 -18.76 22.22 -6.15
#